data_3a61968c0806917a43a67b35cfa6b5c0
#
_entry.id   3a61968c0806917a43a67b35cfa6b5c0
#
_cell.length_a   1.000
_cell.length_b   1.000
_cell.length_c   1.000
_cell.angle_alpha   90.00
_cell.angle_beta   90.00
_cell.angle_gamma   90.00
#
_symmetry.space_group_name_H-M   'P 1'
#
loop_
_entity.id
_entity.type
_entity.pdbx_description
1 polymer ?
#
loop_
_entity_poly.entity_id
_entity_poly.type
_entity_poly.pdbx_seq_one_letter_code
_entity_poly.pdbx_strand_id
1 'polypeptide(L)'
;MKPLSLSPFALALVWQTLHARLSLRLALLAVAVFLTGTLADAPGSASPSMAVWCLDAGLLALALRARRRHVPAYLLVSFLAAVAGRLAAGDGVWFALGFAVASAACVVVPTLILRSSQPAPVLLVPGGNQRPALHVAAAVIAGVVIAAAFGSAVASTRPGSVYTERWLEWFAGDVLGMVGLLPLGLTLTRARLERLRQPGCSVDLLVALLLTGASTLLGLRFAPFPFVVIGLPLLLVALRLPLLGTTLVVACETLLYAGLAAGGVAPGPYVDALSSNAHIFNAATLLAPLLVAGLREARAADAMRLQQLAARGASVLDGVGQGTWEWHPASGEAHFSPGWHALTGIAPGAGTAGIEHWIHHVHPEDVGRVLGGLEAHIDGEGSEFDCAHRIGDGEGGWRWVRARGRIVERTADAAPLALFGLLTDIDAEVQAEAERIALAQRLSTALDAGGIALWEWDLERGCLLWSEHLYELLDWRPAFEQARAAQWLAIVHPPDRRRVRLAWARAASAGEKFTIEFRVCPPGSGTTRTLRCTGEPGGDDRHTLRGAAIDVTEARQLASALADEKARLQVTLYGIGDAVIATDLQARVNFLNPAAERMLDLPGHEAIGLPLATLLRLVDERSGEPIADPVVACLRSGERTELPDGSTLLGHDG
;
A
#
# COMPACT_ATOMS: atom_id res chain seq x y z
N MET A 1 -31.46 -39.63 31.70
CA MET A 1 -32.15 -38.42 31.25
C MET A 1 -31.17 -37.63 30.37
N LYS A 2 -31.40 -37.62 29.05
CA LYS A 2 -30.59 -36.79 28.15
C LYS A 2 -30.94 -35.31 28.38
N PRO A 3 -29.97 -34.39 28.52
CA PRO A 3 -30.28 -32.98 28.60
C PRO A 3 -30.93 -32.53 27.27
N LEU A 4 -32.04 -31.83 27.39
CA LEU A 4 -32.72 -31.17 26.27
C LEU A 4 -31.73 -30.13 25.66
N SER A 5 -30.90 -30.58 24.77
CA SER A 5 -30.11 -29.71 23.92
C SER A 5 -31.03 -29.15 22.85
N LEU A 6 -31.58 -27.97 23.08
CA LEU A 6 -32.17 -27.18 21.99
C LEU A 6 -31.09 -27.02 20.93
N SER A 7 -31.37 -27.52 19.74
CA SER A 7 -30.38 -27.48 18.64
C SER A 7 -29.98 -26.03 18.35
N PRO A 8 -28.74 -25.77 17.96
CA PRO A 8 -28.28 -24.42 17.57
C PRO A 8 -29.17 -23.76 16.51
N PHE A 9 -29.84 -24.59 15.71
CA PHE A 9 -30.79 -24.19 14.69
C PHE A 9 -32.10 -23.65 15.27
N ALA A 10 -32.66 -24.28 16.29
CA ALA A 10 -33.90 -23.82 16.94
C ALA A 10 -33.69 -22.48 17.65
N LEU A 11 -32.55 -22.28 18.32
CA LEU A 11 -32.19 -21.00 18.95
C LEU A 11 -31.86 -19.91 17.91
N ALA A 12 -31.22 -20.25 16.80
CA ALA A 12 -31.02 -19.33 15.71
C ALA A 12 -32.34 -18.91 15.04
N LEU A 13 -33.27 -19.84 14.91
CA LEU A 13 -34.60 -19.58 14.32
C LEU A 13 -35.44 -18.70 15.27
N VAL A 14 -35.43 -18.96 16.57
CA VAL A 14 -36.10 -18.10 17.59
C VAL A 14 -35.45 -16.70 17.61
N TRP A 15 -34.13 -16.62 17.51
CA TRP A 15 -33.43 -15.33 17.41
C TRP A 15 -33.72 -14.57 16.13
N GLN A 16 -33.77 -15.26 14.98
CA GLN A 16 -34.13 -14.65 13.68
C GLN A 16 -35.59 -14.22 13.64
N THR A 17 -36.53 -15.01 14.21
CA THR A 17 -37.94 -14.65 14.25
C THR A 17 -38.22 -13.51 15.23
N LEU A 18 -37.55 -13.47 16.39
CA LEU A 18 -37.59 -12.32 17.31
C LEU A 18 -36.99 -11.05 16.67
N HIS A 19 -35.99 -11.18 15.78
CA HIS A 19 -35.40 -10.05 15.07
C HIS A 19 -36.18 -9.61 13.84
N ALA A 20 -36.96 -10.48 13.21
CA ALA A 20 -37.65 -10.20 11.96
C ALA A 20 -39.03 -9.54 12.13
N ARG A 21 -39.69 -9.70 13.27
CA ARG A 21 -41.09 -9.22 13.46
C ARG A 21 -41.16 -8.15 14.55
N LEU A 22 -41.16 -6.89 14.13
CA LEU A 22 -41.39 -5.75 15.03
C LEU A 22 -42.69 -5.92 15.84
N SER A 23 -43.76 -6.42 15.23
CA SER A 23 -45.04 -6.69 15.85
C SER A 23 -44.94 -7.66 17.03
N LEU A 24 -44.18 -8.74 16.90
CA LEU A 24 -44.02 -9.71 17.97
C LEU A 24 -43.25 -9.10 19.18
N ARG A 25 -42.24 -8.29 18.92
CA ARG A 25 -41.50 -7.59 19.98
C ARG A 25 -42.36 -6.57 20.70
N LEU A 26 -43.15 -5.82 19.95
CA LEU A 26 -44.09 -4.86 20.53
C LEU A 26 -45.18 -5.58 21.38
N ALA A 27 -45.68 -6.72 20.93
CA ALA A 27 -46.64 -7.51 21.66
C ALA A 27 -46.04 -8.08 22.95
N LEU A 28 -44.85 -8.67 22.90
CA LEU A 28 -44.14 -9.17 24.08
C LEU A 28 -43.83 -8.05 25.08
N LEU A 29 -43.41 -6.90 24.60
CA LEU A 29 -43.17 -5.72 25.41
C LEU A 29 -44.48 -5.23 26.08
N ALA A 30 -45.56 -5.13 25.32
CA ALA A 30 -46.86 -4.71 25.85
C ALA A 30 -47.36 -5.65 26.97
N VAL A 31 -47.25 -6.97 26.75
CA VAL A 31 -47.61 -7.97 27.77
C VAL A 31 -46.74 -7.84 29.02
N ALA A 32 -45.41 -7.70 28.84
CA ALA A 32 -44.50 -7.54 29.98
C ALA A 32 -44.81 -6.27 30.79
N VAL A 33 -45.00 -5.14 30.15
CA VAL A 33 -45.34 -3.84 30.79
C VAL A 33 -46.72 -3.90 31.46
N PHE A 34 -47.70 -4.51 30.80
CA PHE A 34 -49.04 -4.67 31.35
C PHE A 34 -49.03 -5.55 32.62
N LEU A 35 -48.38 -6.71 32.55
CA LEU A 35 -48.28 -7.64 33.71
C LEU A 35 -47.54 -6.98 34.89
N THR A 36 -46.49 -6.26 34.67
CA THR A 36 -45.79 -5.54 35.74
C THR A 36 -46.62 -4.42 36.33
N GLY A 37 -47.39 -3.69 35.51
CA GLY A 37 -48.31 -2.67 35.98
C GLY A 37 -49.43 -3.23 36.87
N THR A 38 -49.96 -4.42 36.53
CA THR A 38 -51.01 -5.09 37.31
C THR A 38 -50.48 -5.76 38.60
N LEU A 39 -49.27 -6.32 38.57
CA LEU A 39 -48.65 -7.01 39.70
C LEU A 39 -48.02 -6.07 40.73
N ALA A 40 -47.75 -4.82 40.35
CA ALA A 40 -47.09 -3.84 41.22
C ALA A 40 -47.83 -3.50 42.51
N ASP A 41 -49.16 -3.68 42.55
CA ASP A 41 -50.02 -3.37 43.69
C ASP A 41 -50.81 -4.62 44.22
N ALA A 42 -50.26 -5.84 44.04
CA ALA A 42 -50.92 -7.02 44.58
C ALA A 42 -51.15 -6.89 46.10
N PRO A 43 -52.33 -7.25 46.64
CA PRO A 43 -52.61 -7.14 48.02
C PRO A 43 -51.62 -7.96 48.86
N GLY A 44 -50.87 -7.32 49.76
CA GLY A 44 -49.82 -7.93 50.56
C GLY A 44 -48.37 -7.65 50.13
N SER A 45 -48.13 -6.95 49.05
CA SER A 45 -46.77 -6.49 48.68
C SER A 45 -46.35 -5.29 49.55
N ALA A 46 -45.28 -5.45 50.30
CA ALA A 46 -44.74 -4.39 51.18
C ALA A 46 -44.13 -3.20 50.40
N SER A 47 -43.92 -3.34 49.11
CA SER A 47 -43.43 -2.30 48.22
C SER A 47 -43.92 -2.51 46.78
N PRO A 48 -44.90 -1.74 46.31
CA PRO A 48 -45.53 -1.94 45.00
C PRO A 48 -44.63 -1.69 43.76
N SER A 49 -43.46 -1.12 43.94
CA SER A 49 -42.73 -0.45 42.86
C SER A 49 -41.59 -1.25 42.22
N MET A 50 -41.11 -2.36 42.79
CA MET A 50 -39.87 -3.04 42.35
C MET A 50 -39.93 -3.68 40.96
N ALA A 51 -41.08 -4.24 40.58
CA ALA A 51 -41.21 -4.89 39.26
C ALA A 51 -41.13 -3.89 38.06
N VAL A 52 -41.53 -2.64 38.33
CA VAL A 52 -41.56 -1.57 37.29
C VAL A 52 -40.16 -1.09 36.96
N TRP A 53 -39.29 -0.92 37.94
CA TRP A 53 -37.92 -0.41 37.74
C TRP A 53 -37.05 -1.32 36.88
N CYS A 54 -37.24 -2.62 36.96
CA CYS A 54 -36.59 -3.61 36.12
C CYS A 54 -36.97 -3.46 34.65
N LEU A 55 -38.20 -3.07 34.40
CA LEU A 55 -38.73 -2.96 33.03
C LEU A 55 -38.23 -1.70 32.30
N ASP A 56 -38.14 -0.59 33.01
CA ASP A 56 -37.63 0.68 32.43
C ASP A 56 -36.18 0.54 31.98
N ALA A 57 -35.34 -0.19 32.69
CA ALA A 57 -33.98 -0.51 32.27
C ALA A 57 -33.95 -1.39 31.02
N GLY A 58 -34.84 -2.40 30.92
CA GLY A 58 -34.97 -3.23 29.74
C GLY A 58 -35.47 -2.44 28.51
N LEU A 59 -36.45 -1.56 28.72
CA LEU A 59 -37.00 -0.68 27.69
C LEU A 59 -35.94 0.33 27.17
N LEU A 60 -35.17 0.91 28.08
CA LEU A 60 -34.06 1.79 27.72
C LEU A 60 -33.00 1.05 26.87
N ALA A 61 -32.63 -0.16 27.26
CA ALA A 61 -31.72 -1.00 26.50
C ALA A 61 -32.25 -1.29 25.08
N LEU A 62 -33.54 -1.63 24.98
CA LEU A 62 -34.23 -1.82 23.67
C LEU A 62 -34.26 -0.53 22.88
N ALA A 63 -34.63 0.61 23.49
CA ALA A 63 -34.68 1.90 22.83
C ALA A 63 -33.31 2.30 22.30
N LEU A 64 -32.21 2.09 23.01
CA LEU A 64 -30.85 2.41 22.58
C LEU A 64 -30.34 1.49 21.45
N ARG A 65 -30.78 0.22 21.41
CA ARG A 65 -30.37 -0.78 20.39
C ARG A 65 -31.25 -0.76 19.15
N ALA A 66 -32.47 -0.23 19.22
CA ALA A 66 -33.41 -0.20 18.12
C ALA A 66 -33.00 0.79 17.02
N ARG A 67 -33.42 0.55 15.77
CA ARG A 67 -33.32 1.55 14.71
C ARG A 67 -34.13 2.80 15.07
N ARG A 68 -33.63 4.00 14.75
CA ARG A 68 -34.28 5.29 15.10
C ARG A 68 -35.79 5.31 14.79
N ARG A 69 -36.20 4.77 13.65
CA ARG A 69 -37.60 4.69 13.20
C ARG A 69 -38.53 3.84 14.08
N HIS A 70 -37.98 2.92 14.87
CA HIS A 70 -38.78 2.00 15.71
C HIS A 70 -38.91 2.47 17.16
N VAL A 71 -38.11 3.42 17.59
CA VAL A 71 -38.10 3.91 18.99
C VAL A 71 -39.45 4.50 19.39
N PRO A 72 -40.11 5.37 18.58
CA PRO A 72 -41.41 5.89 18.94
C PRO A 72 -42.48 4.80 19.19
N ALA A 73 -42.43 3.72 18.38
CA ALA A 73 -43.35 2.60 18.55
C ALA A 73 -43.13 1.84 19.87
N TYR A 74 -41.87 1.61 20.29
CA TYR A 74 -41.57 1.01 21.56
C TYR A 74 -42.05 1.87 22.74
N LEU A 75 -41.81 3.18 22.68
CA LEU A 75 -42.21 4.12 23.75
C LEU A 75 -43.72 4.25 23.83
N LEU A 76 -44.44 4.34 22.71
CA LEU A 76 -45.87 4.46 22.68
C LEU A 76 -46.55 3.18 23.24
N VAL A 77 -46.11 2.01 22.77
CA VAL A 77 -46.68 0.73 23.23
C VAL A 77 -46.43 0.54 24.72
N SER A 78 -45.24 0.87 25.21
CA SER A 78 -44.92 0.79 26.64
C SER A 78 -45.79 1.75 27.47
N PHE A 79 -45.94 2.97 27.01
CA PHE A 79 -46.78 3.99 27.67
C PHE A 79 -48.25 3.50 27.78
N LEU A 80 -48.85 3.05 26.68
CA LEU A 80 -50.22 2.56 26.66
C LEU A 80 -50.40 1.32 27.52
N ALA A 81 -49.44 0.39 27.50
CA ALA A 81 -49.45 -0.81 28.32
C ALA A 81 -49.30 -0.50 29.84
N ALA A 82 -48.47 0.51 30.18
CA ALA A 82 -48.34 0.96 31.57
C ALA A 82 -49.65 1.60 32.10
N VAL A 83 -50.30 2.45 31.31
CA VAL A 83 -51.61 3.03 31.63
C VAL A 83 -52.64 1.92 31.83
N ALA A 84 -52.76 0.99 30.89
CA ALA A 84 -53.71 -0.12 30.94
C ALA A 84 -53.48 -1.03 32.14
N GLY A 85 -52.20 -1.34 32.48
CA GLY A 85 -51.84 -2.16 33.63
C GLY A 85 -52.25 -1.50 34.95
N ARG A 86 -52.01 -0.19 35.11
CA ARG A 86 -52.44 0.56 36.31
C ARG A 86 -53.96 0.67 36.46
N LEU A 87 -54.64 0.90 35.36
CA LEU A 87 -56.09 0.90 35.35
C LEU A 87 -56.69 -0.49 35.73
N ALA A 88 -56.09 -1.57 35.22
CA ALA A 88 -56.48 -2.93 35.59
C ALA A 88 -56.18 -3.26 37.05
N ALA A 89 -55.17 -2.63 37.64
CA ALA A 89 -54.89 -2.72 39.08
C ALA A 89 -55.85 -1.90 39.97
N GLY A 90 -56.80 -1.15 39.37
CA GLY A 90 -57.81 -0.37 40.07
C GLY A 90 -57.42 1.08 40.35
N ASP A 91 -56.36 1.58 39.82
CA ASP A 91 -55.97 2.99 39.95
C ASP A 91 -56.84 3.93 39.15
N GLY A 92 -56.98 5.16 39.65
CA GLY A 92 -57.68 6.21 38.91
C GLY A 92 -56.92 6.65 37.65
N VAL A 93 -57.63 7.10 36.63
CA VAL A 93 -57.06 7.49 35.33
C VAL A 93 -55.91 8.48 35.43
N TRP A 94 -56.01 9.50 36.28
CA TRP A 94 -54.97 10.50 36.48
C TRP A 94 -53.73 9.94 37.09
N PHE A 95 -53.86 9.02 38.06
CA PHE A 95 -52.73 8.33 38.64
C PHE A 95 -52.03 7.42 37.63
N ALA A 96 -52.79 6.64 36.86
CA ALA A 96 -52.27 5.77 35.81
C ALA A 96 -51.49 6.54 34.73
N LEU A 97 -52.04 7.67 34.28
CA LEU A 97 -51.39 8.55 33.32
C LEU A 97 -50.11 9.17 33.90
N GLY A 98 -50.16 9.72 35.10
CA GLY A 98 -49.01 10.33 35.75
C GLY A 98 -47.86 9.34 36.00
N PHE A 99 -48.21 8.11 36.41
CA PHE A 99 -47.27 7.01 36.54
C PHE A 99 -46.59 6.63 35.21
N ALA A 100 -47.37 6.49 34.14
CA ALA A 100 -46.84 6.17 32.83
C ALA A 100 -45.93 7.27 32.28
N VAL A 101 -46.23 8.56 32.57
CA VAL A 101 -45.36 9.68 32.22
C VAL A 101 -44.05 9.60 32.99
N ALA A 102 -44.05 9.30 34.26
CA ALA A 102 -42.84 9.16 35.07
C ALA A 102 -41.95 8.03 34.55
N SER A 103 -42.50 6.84 34.31
CA SER A 103 -41.79 5.70 33.73
C SER A 103 -41.25 6.04 32.32
N ALA A 104 -42.06 6.70 31.47
CA ALA A 104 -41.61 7.13 30.16
C ALA A 104 -40.45 8.13 30.24
N ALA A 105 -40.42 9.05 31.22
CA ALA A 105 -39.32 10.00 31.40
C ALA A 105 -37.98 9.31 31.68
N CYS A 106 -38.00 8.22 32.46
CA CYS A 106 -36.82 7.40 32.78
C CYS A 106 -36.17 6.80 31.53
N VAL A 107 -36.92 6.59 30.45
CA VAL A 107 -36.43 6.01 29.20
C VAL A 107 -36.21 7.08 28.11
N VAL A 108 -37.12 8.02 27.95
CA VAL A 108 -37.09 9.05 26.90
C VAL A 108 -35.90 9.98 27.09
N VAL A 109 -35.69 10.52 28.29
CA VAL A 109 -34.63 11.49 28.57
C VAL A 109 -33.25 10.92 28.25
N PRO A 110 -32.82 9.77 28.77
CA PRO A 110 -31.53 9.18 28.40
C PRO A 110 -31.45 8.84 26.93
N THR A 111 -32.54 8.35 26.32
CA THR A 111 -32.56 8.02 24.87
C THR A 111 -32.31 9.25 24.03
N LEU A 112 -32.93 10.38 24.34
CA LEU A 112 -32.73 11.65 23.61
C LEU A 112 -31.31 12.16 23.78
N ILE A 113 -30.79 12.22 25.01
CA ILE A 113 -29.44 12.71 25.30
C ILE A 113 -28.38 11.84 24.57
N LEU A 114 -28.49 10.52 24.68
CA LEU A 114 -27.48 9.61 24.12
C LEU A 114 -27.55 9.51 22.61
N ARG A 115 -28.71 9.70 22.00
CA ARG A 115 -28.87 9.66 20.56
C ARG A 115 -28.61 10.99 19.85
N SER A 116 -28.65 12.13 20.57
CA SER A 116 -28.26 13.44 20.05
C SER A 116 -26.74 13.62 20.00
N SER A 117 -26.02 12.99 20.93
CA SER A 117 -24.58 13.20 21.12
C SER A 117 -23.70 12.27 20.26
N GLN A 118 -24.23 11.19 19.68
CA GLN A 118 -23.44 10.26 18.83
C GLN A 118 -24.29 9.54 17.77
N PRO A 119 -23.73 9.25 16.55
CA PRO A 119 -24.47 8.56 15.47
C PRO A 119 -24.74 7.06 15.71
N ALA A 120 -24.09 6.43 16.66
CA ALA A 120 -24.35 5.05 17.07
C ALA A 120 -24.10 4.89 18.57
N PRO A 121 -24.93 4.08 19.28
CA PRO A 121 -24.68 3.77 20.70
C PRO A 121 -23.48 2.83 20.79
N VAL A 122 -22.29 3.37 20.80
CA VAL A 122 -21.05 2.66 21.18
C VAL A 122 -21.02 2.61 22.70
N LEU A 123 -22.00 1.93 23.25
CA LEU A 123 -22.10 1.68 24.68
C LEU A 123 -21.27 0.44 25.00
N LEU A 124 -20.17 0.62 25.71
CA LEU A 124 -19.26 -0.42 26.16
C LEU A 124 -18.47 -1.12 25.02
N VAL A 125 -18.00 -0.35 24.02
CA VAL A 125 -16.93 -0.81 23.14
C VAL A 125 -15.61 -0.52 23.81
N PRO A 126 -14.72 -1.52 23.95
CA PRO A 126 -13.38 -1.34 24.47
C PRO A 126 -12.57 -0.46 23.52
N GLY A 127 -12.05 0.65 23.99
CA GLY A 127 -11.17 1.52 23.23
C GLY A 127 -11.06 2.93 23.80
N GLY A 128 -10.16 3.13 24.69
CA GLY A 128 -9.36 4.34 24.88
C GLY A 128 -10.01 5.62 25.43
N ASN A 129 -11.31 5.76 25.51
CA ASN A 129 -11.90 6.99 26.03
C ASN A 129 -13.03 6.70 27.04
N GLN A 130 -12.81 7.01 28.30
CA GLN A 130 -13.82 6.83 29.38
C GLN A 130 -14.99 7.83 29.28
N ARG A 131 -14.90 8.84 28.43
CA ARG A 131 -15.95 9.85 28.21
C ARG A 131 -17.32 9.27 27.83
N PRO A 132 -17.44 8.17 27.01
CA PRO A 132 -18.75 7.58 26.71
C PRO A 132 -19.46 6.97 27.93
N ALA A 133 -18.74 6.34 28.84
CA ALA A 133 -19.34 5.72 30.03
C ALA A 133 -19.91 6.77 31.01
N LEU A 134 -19.18 7.86 31.21
CA LEU A 134 -19.64 8.98 32.03
C LEU A 134 -20.87 9.66 31.40
N HIS A 135 -20.91 9.81 30.09
CA HIS A 135 -22.07 10.36 29.36
C HIS A 135 -23.32 9.49 29.53
N VAL A 136 -23.14 8.17 29.46
CA VAL A 136 -24.25 7.24 29.69
C VAL A 136 -24.74 7.34 31.11
N ALA A 137 -23.86 7.32 32.09
CA ALA A 137 -24.21 7.45 33.49
C ALA A 137 -24.94 8.77 33.77
N ALA A 138 -24.43 9.88 33.28
CA ALA A 138 -25.05 11.21 33.43
C ALA A 138 -26.46 11.27 32.81
N ALA A 139 -26.61 10.72 31.58
CA ALA A 139 -27.89 10.68 30.89
C ALA A 139 -28.93 9.82 31.64
N VAL A 140 -28.50 8.65 32.15
CA VAL A 140 -29.36 7.75 32.93
C VAL A 140 -29.78 8.42 34.25
N ILE A 141 -28.82 9.03 34.96
CA ILE A 141 -29.11 9.75 36.22
C ILE A 141 -30.09 10.89 35.97
N ALA A 142 -29.93 11.67 34.91
CA ALA A 142 -30.86 12.74 34.55
C ALA A 142 -32.28 12.21 34.31
N GLY A 143 -32.43 11.09 33.60
CA GLY A 143 -33.71 10.43 33.38
C GLY A 143 -34.36 9.94 34.67
N VAL A 144 -33.58 9.31 35.54
CA VAL A 144 -34.05 8.79 36.84
C VAL A 144 -34.49 9.92 37.79
N VAL A 145 -33.71 11.02 37.86
CA VAL A 145 -34.06 12.19 38.68
C VAL A 145 -35.40 12.80 38.23
N ILE A 146 -35.60 12.97 36.93
CA ILE A 146 -36.83 13.50 36.36
C ILE A 146 -38.01 12.54 36.62
N ALA A 147 -37.82 11.24 36.41
CA ALA A 147 -38.83 10.23 36.65
C ALA A 147 -39.25 10.21 38.14
N ALA A 148 -38.30 10.23 39.07
CA ALA A 148 -38.53 10.29 40.49
C ALA A 148 -39.31 11.56 40.91
N ALA A 149 -38.99 12.71 40.31
CA ALA A 149 -39.69 13.96 40.61
C ALA A 149 -41.18 13.88 40.17
N PHE A 150 -41.45 13.40 38.96
CA PHE A 150 -42.82 13.23 38.48
C PHE A 150 -43.57 12.13 39.22
N GLY A 151 -42.97 10.96 39.43
CA GLY A 151 -43.58 9.82 40.07
C GLY A 151 -43.96 10.12 41.53
N SER A 152 -43.08 10.79 42.27
CA SER A 152 -43.38 11.21 43.65
C SER A 152 -44.45 12.28 43.74
N ALA A 153 -44.52 13.21 42.78
CA ALA A 153 -45.62 14.16 42.73
C ALA A 153 -46.98 13.47 42.53
N VAL A 154 -47.03 12.47 41.66
CA VAL A 154 -48.23 11.65 41.44
C VAL A 154 -48.54 10.79 42.68
N ALA A 155 -47.56 10.12 43.28
CA ALA A 155 -47.73 9.25 44.43
C ALA A 155 -48.16 10.04 45.68
N SER A 156 -47.72 11.29 45.84
CA SER A 156 -48.09 12.16 46.97
C SER A 156 -49.55 12.66 46.93
N THR A 157 -50.28 12.39 45.84
CA THR A 157 -51.75 12.64 45.80
C THR A 157 -52.54 11.63 46.64
N ARG A 158 -51.92 10.51 47.05
CA ARG A 158 -52.55 9.54 47.97
C ARG A 158 -52.49 10.02 49.43
N PRO A 159 -53.57 9.84 50.22
CA PRO A 159 -53.60 10.26 51.60
C PRO A 159 -52.48 9.63 52.45
N GLY A 160 -51.79 10.46 53.24
CA GLY A 160 -50.73 9.97 54.16
C GLY A 160 -49.36 9.77 53.53
N SER A 161 -49.14 10.09 52.24
CA SER A 161 -47.83 9.97 51.58
C SER A 161 -47.03 11.27 51.64
N VAL A 162 -45.73 11.17 51.98
CA VAL A 162 -44.78 12.31 52.03
C VAL A 162 -43.97 12.35 50.74
N TYR A 163 -43.90 13.47 50.07
CA TYR A 163 -43.21 13.64 48.77
C TYR A 163 -41.75 13.23 48.81
N THR A 164 -41.00 13.65 49.83
CA THR A 164 -39.57 13.35 49.93
C THR A 164 -39.26 11.87 50.12
N GLU A 165 -40.10 11.16 50.86
CA GLU A 165 -39.97 9.70 51.05
C GLU A 165 -40.25 8.97 49.74
N ARG A 166 -41.31 9.36 49.04
CA ARG A 166 -41.68 8.78 47.74
C ARG A 166 -40.64 9.08 46.66
N TRP A 167 -40.04 10.29 46.70
CA TRP A 167 -38.97 10.66 45.79
C TRP A 167 -37.76 9.75 45.98
N LEU A 168 -37.35 9.51 47.24
CA LEU A 168 -36.21 8.66 47.53
C LEU A 168 -36.47 7.20 47.12
N GLU A 169 -37.66 6.69 47.36
CA GLU A 169 -38.07 5.34 46.96
C GLU A 169 -38.01 5.16 45.44
N TRP A 170 -38.58 6.09 44.67
CA TRP A 170 -38.53 6.05 43.20
C TRP A 170 -37.13 6.15 42.68
N PHE A 171 -36.38 7.15 43.11
CA PHE A 171 -35.00 7.35 42.71
C PHE A 171 -34.14 6.11 42.99
N ALA A 172 -34.21 5.58 44.17
CA ALA A 172 -33.42 4.44 44.59
C ALA A 172 -33.78 3.15 43.79
N GLY A 173 -35.06 2.96 43.52
CA GLY A 173 -35.53 1.84 42.74
C GLY A 173 -35.11 1.92 41.27
N ASP A 174 -35.33 3.05 40.62
CA ASP A 174 -34.92 3.27 39.24
C ASP A 174 -33.40 3.14 39.08
N VAL A 175 -32.60 3.68 40.02
CA VAL A 175 -31.14 3.51 40.02
C VAL A 175 -30.77 2.03 40.12
N LEU A 176 -31.39 1.28 41.03
CA LEU A 176 -31.12 -0.16 41.18
C LEU A 176 -31.45 -0.93 39.90
N GLY A 177 -32.63 -0.68 39.31
CA GLY A 177 -33.04 -1.29 38.05
C GLY A 177 -32.07 -0.96 36.92
N MET A 178 -31.66 0.32 36.78
CA MET A 178 -30.74 0.76 35.75
C MET A 178 -29.34 0.16 35.90
N VAL A 179 -28.79 0.14 37.12
CA VAL A 179 -27.47 -0.46 37.38
C VAL A 179 -27.51 -1.98 37.21
N GLY A 180 -28.57 -2.63 37.64
CA GLY A 180 -28.66 -4.07 37.61
C GLY A 180 -28.96 -4.67 36.23
N LEU A 181 -29.86 -4.07 35.48
CA LEU A 181 -30.39 -4.69 34.25
C LEU A 181 -29.97 -4.00 32.93
N LEU A 182 -29.79 -2.67 32.92
CA LEU A 182 -29.40 -1.98 31.73
C LEU A 182 -28.07 -2.52 31.12
N PRO A 183 -27.00 -2.77 31.88
CA PRO A 183 -25.75 -3.31 31.36
C PRO A 183 -25.95 -4.66 30.68
N LEU A 184 -26.77 -5.56 31.21
CA LEU A 184 -27.08 -6.83 30.55
C LEU A 184 -27.73 -6.60 29.19
N GLY A 185 -28.76 -5.74 29.13
CA GLY A 185 -29.45 -5.42 27.88
C GLY A 185 -28.52 -4.83 26.83
N LEU A 186 -27.51 -4.05 27.23
CA LEU A 186 -26.54 -3.44 26.33
C LEU A 186 -25.41 -4.38 25.89
N THR A 187 -24.98 -5.30 26.76
CA THR A 187 -23.88 -6.23 26.49
C THR A 187 -24.32 -7.50 25.77
N LEU A 188 -25.60 -7.85 25.77
CA LEU A 188 -26.14 -9.06 25.17
C LEU A 188 -25.99 -9.06 23.65
N THR A 189 -24.91 -9.67 23.12
CA THR A 189 -24.64 -9.88 21.70
C THR A 189 -24.42 -11.37 21.43
N ARG A 190 -24.64 -11.78 20.17
CA ARG A 190 -24.47 -13.18 19.78
C ARG A 190 -23.04 -13.67 20.04
N ALA A 191 -22.03 -12.89 19.67
CA ALA A 191 -20.62 -13.25 19.85
C ALA A 191 -20.24 -13.39 21.33
N ARG A 192 -20.75 -12.51 22.22
CA ARG A 192 -20.52 -12.62 23.66
C ARG A 192 -21.25 -13.81 24.27
N LEU A 193 -22.46 -14.12 23.78
CA LEU A 193 -23.23 -15.29 24.22
C LEU A 193 -22.54 -16.61 23.85
N GLU A 194 -21.94 -16.68 22.68
CA GLU A 194 -21.16 -17.84 22.22
C GLU A 194 -19.93 -18.08 23.11
N ARG A 195 -19.26 -17.02 23.56
CA ARG A 195 -18.16 -17.12 24.55
C ARG A 195 -18.62 -17.68 25.91
N LEU A 196 -19.77 -17.26 26.39
CA LEU A 196 -20.31 -17.79 27.66
C LEU A 196 -20.67 -19.28 27.63
N ARG A 197 -20.92 -19.83 26.43
CA ARG A 197 -21.23 -21.25 26.23
C ARG A 197 -20.01 -22.16 26.22
N GLN A 198 -18.80 -21.60 26.22
CA GLN A 198 -17.59 -22.42 26.33
C GLN A 198 -17.61 -23.19 27.68
N PRO A 199 -17.21 -24.47 27.70
CA PRO A 199 -17.38 -25.34 28.86
C PRO A 199 -16.82 -24.77 30.17
N GLY A 200 -15.65 -24.15 30.15
CA GLY A 200 -15.08 -23.52 31.35
C GLY A 200 -15.89 -22.32 31.83
N CYS A 201 -16.36 -21.47 30.91
CA CYS A 201 -17.09 -20.25 31.25
C CYS A 201 -18.52 -20.52 31.75
N SER A 202 -19.17 -21.58 31.25
CA SER A 202 -20.51 -21.98 31.70
C SER A 202 -20.51 -22.57 33.12
N VAL A 203 -19.46 -23.29 33.50
CA VAL A 203 -19.28 -23.79 34.87
C VAL A 203 -19.02 -22.63 35.83
N ASP A 204 -18.09 -21.73 35.46
CA ASP A 204 -17.81 -20.54 36.27
C ASP A 204 -19.05 -19.66 36.45
N LEU A 205 -19.91 -19.54 35.45
CA LEU A 205 -21.17 -18.81 35.52
C LEU A 205 -22.14 -19.48 36.51
N LEU A 206 -22.29 -20.81 36.47
CA LEU A 206 -23.15 -21.54 37.39
C LEU A 206 -22.66 -21.38 38.83
N VAL A 207 -21.37 -21.55 39.06
CA VAL A 207 -20.76 -21.37 40.41
C VAL A 207 -20.96 -19.93 40.88
N ALA A 208 -20.79 -18.95 40.02
CA ALA A 208 -21.00 -17.54 40.33
C ALA A 208 -22.45 -17.25 40.73
N LEU A 209 -23.44 -17.77 40.00
CA LEU A 209 -24.85 -17.62 40.32
C LEU A 209 -25.22 -18.28 41.66
N LEU A 210 -24.72 -19.48 41.94
CA LEU A 210 -24.95 -20.17 43.22
C LEU A 210 -24.29 -19.43 44.39
N LEU A 211 -23.04 -18.97 44.19
CA LEU A 211 -22.29 -18.29 45.24
C LEU A 211 -22.91 -16.93 45.59
N THR A 212 -23.24 -16.12 44.57
CA THR A 212 -23.88 -14.81 44.78
C THR A 212 -25.28 -14.96 45.32
N GLY A 213 -26.09 -15.89 44.81
CA GLY A 213 -27.42 -16.17 45.34
C GLY A 213 -27.42 -16.63 46.82
N ALA A 214 -26.53 -17.55 47.19
CA ALA A 214 -26.34 -17.96 48.56
C ALA A 214 -25.88 -16.80 49.47
N SER A 215 -24.94 -15.98 48.96
CA SER A 215 -24.44 -14.80 49.68
C SER A 215 -25.56 -13.77 49.92
N THR A 216 -26.44 -13.57 48.94
CA THR A 216 -27.60 -12.67 49.06
C THR A 216 -28.57 -13.18 50.11
N LEU A 217 -28.95 -14.48 50.08
CA LEU A 217 -29.86 -15.08 51.05
C LEU A 217 -29.29 -15.03 52.46
N LEU A 218 -28.04 -15.43 52.66
CA LEU A 218 -27.36 -15.42 53.95
C LEU A 218 -27.13 -14.00 54.46
N GLY A 219 -26.68 -13.10 53.55
CA GLY A 219 -26.44 -11.71 53.90
C GLY A 219 -27.69 -10.99 54.37
N LEU A 220 -28.80 -11.10 53.64
CA LEU A 220 -30.08 -10.50 54.03
C LEU A 220 -30.67 -11.11 55.31
N ARG A 221 -30.40 -12.38 55.60
CA ARG A 221 -30.97 -13.06 56.75
C ARG A 221 -30.17 -12.89 58.03
N PHE A 222 -28.84 -12.83 57.96
CA PHE A 222 -27.95 -12.94 59.10
C PHE A 222 -26.95 -11.81 59.30
N ALA A 223 -26.64 -11.03 58.21
CA ALA A 223 -25.60 -10.01 58.28
C ALA A 223 -26.14 -8.62 58.64
N PRO A 224 -25.46 -7.88 59.53
CA PRO A 224 -25.82 -6.49 59.84
C PRO A 224 -25.58 -5.55 58.63
N PHE A 225 -24.66 -5.92 57.75
CA PHE A 225 -24.33 -5.18 56.50
C PHE A 225 -24.42 -6.12 55.31
N PRO A 226 -25.61 -6.49 54.83
CA PRO A 226 -25.80 -7.49 53.79
C PRO A 226 -25.07 -7.18 52.50
N PHE A 227 -24.99 -5.92 52.12
CA PHE A 227 -24.38 -5.49 50.85
C PHE A 227 -22.86 -5.70 50.77
N VAL A 228 -22.16 -5.70 51.93
CA VAL A 228 -20.74 -6.06 52.00
C VAL A 228 -20.55 -7.55 51.72
N VAL A 229 -21.42 -8.39 52.25
CA VAL A 229 -21.40 -9.85 52.05
C VAL A 229 -21.71 -10.22 50.61
N ILE A 230 -22.63 -9.50 49.95
CA ILE A 230 -23.01 -9.68 48.55
C ILE A 230 -21.93 -9.16 47.63
N GLY A 231 -21.27 -8.04 47.95
CA GLY A 231 -20.29 -7.38 47.11
C GLY A 231 -19.02 -8.19 46.85
N LEU A 232 -18.54 -8.95 47.85
CA LEU A 232 -17.30 -9.71 47.72
C LEU A 232 -17.37 -10.81 46.66
N PRO A 233 -18.36 -11.70 46.63
CA PRO A 233 -18.54 -12.68 45.56
C PRO A 233 -18.71 -12.02 44.18
N LEU A 234 -19.44 -10.91 44.08
CA LEU A 234 -19.64 -10.19 42.83
C LEU A 234 -18.34 -9.62 42.25
N LEU A 235 -17.43 -9.16 43.11
CA LEU A 235 -16.10 -8.74 42.67
C LEU A 235 -15.26 -9.91 42.14
N LEU A 236 -15.32 -11.07 42.82
CA LEU A 236 -14.65 -12.30 42.33
C LEU A 236 -15.22 -12.75 40.98
N VAL A 237 -16.54 -12.65 40.81
CA VAL A 237 -17.22 -12.91 39.54
C VAL A 237 -16.67 -11.99 38.43
N ALA A 238 -16.53 -10.69 38.72
CA ALA A 238 -15.99 -9.71 37.75
C ALA A 238 -14.52 -9.98 37.37
N LEU A 239 -13.76 -10.63 38.22
CA LEU A 239 -12.38 -11.03 37.93
C LEU A 239 -12.30 -12.31 37.08
N ARG A 240 -13.30 -13.20 37.12
CA ARG A 240 -13.28 -14.47 36.40
C ARG A 240 -14.12 -14.50 35.14
N LEU A 241 -15.33 -13.96 35.19
CA LEU A 241 -16.24 -13.99 34.07
C LEU A 241 -15.98 -12.85 33.06
N PRO A 242 -16.29 -13.04 31.76
CA PRO A 242 -16.36 -11.95 30.78
C PRO A 242 -17.51 -10.99 31.16
N LEU A 243 -17.49 -9.78 30.63
CA LEU A 243 -18.44 -8.71 30.95
C LEU A 243 -19.90 -9.15 30.84
N LEU A 244 -20.30 -9.92 29.81
CA LEU A 244 -21.65 -10.43 29.68
C LEU A 244 -22.01 -11.39 30.82
N GLY A 245 -21.09 -12.25 31.26
CA GLY A 245 -21.29 -13.13 32.40
C GLY A 245 -21.48 -12.36 33.69
N THR A 246 -20.66 -11.36 33.94
CA THR A 246 -20.77 -10.46 35.09
C THR A 246 -22.11 -9.71 35.10
N THR A 247 -22.49 -9.12 33.93
CA THR A 247 -23.80 -8.41 33.83
C THR A 247 -24.99 -9.34 34.02
N LEU A 248 -24.87 -10.61 33.61
CA LEU A 248 -25.92 -11.61 33.84
C LEU A 248 -26.06 -11.96 35.34
N VAL A 249 -24.95 -12.18 36.02
CA VAL A 249 -24.97 -12.47 37.48
C VAL A 249 -25.51 -11.28 38.25
N VAL A 250 -25.09 -10.05 37.90
CA VAL A 250 -25.61 -8.81 38.51
C VAL A 250 -27.11 -8.67 38.28
N ALA A 251 -27.59 -8.97 37.07
CA ALA A 251 -29.02 -8.91 36.76
C ALA A 251 -29.83 -9.97 37.57
N CYS A 252 -29.33 -11.20 37.66
CA CYS A 252 -29.95 -12.25 38.45
C CYS A 252 -29.98 -11.89 39.95
N GLU A 253 -28.91 -11.32 40.48
CA GLU A 253 -28.84 -10.84 41.85
C GLU A 253 -29.86 -9.71 42.10
N THR A 254 -29.93 -8.74 41.20
CA THR A 254 -30.92 -7.65 41.28
C THR A 254 -32.35 -8.19 41.33
N LEU A 255 -32.67 -9.15 40.45
CA LEU A 255 -34.00 -9.79 40.43
C LEU A 255 -34.26 -10.63 41.67
N LEU A 256 -33.28 -11.36 42.20
CA LEU A 256 -33.37 -12.11 43.44
C LEU A 256 -33.62 -11.18 44.62
N TYR A 257 -32.83 -10.12 44.76
CA TYR A 257 -33.01 -9.09 45.79
C TYR A 257 -34.41 -8.46 45.69
N ALA A 258 -34.84 -8.07 44.52
CA ALA A 258 -36.16 -7.50 44.28
C ALA A 258 -37.29 -8.46 44.67
N GLY A 259 -37.16 -9.74 44.30
CA GLY A 259 -38.13 -10.78 44.63
C GLY A 259 -38.22 -11.07 46.13
N LEU A 260 -37.09 -11.13 46.82
CA LEU A 260 -37.04 -11.33 48.28
C LEU A 260 -37.66 -10.14 49.04
N ALA A 261 -37.34 -8.92 48.61
CA ALA A 261 -37.92 -7.71 49.22
C ALA A 261 -39.43 -7.64 48.98
N ALA A 262 -39.94 -7.97 47.78
CA ALA A 262 -41.37 -8.03 47.46
C ALA A 262 -42.09 -9.16 48.25
N GLY A 263 -41.41 -10.27 48.51
CA GLY A 263 -41.94 -11.40 49.28
C GLY A 263 -41.97 -11.20 50.82
N GLY A 264 -41.64 -10.01 51.31
CA GLY A 264 -41.63 -9.67 52.71
C GLY A 264 -40.56 -10.38 53.54
N VAL A 265 -39.52 -10.94 52.87
CA VAL A 265 -38.29 -11.39 53.52
C VAL A 265 -37.54 -10.13 53.94
N ALA A 266 -37.97 -9.52 55.02
CA ALA A 266 -37.32 -8.35 55.58
C ALA A 266 -35.87 -8.71 55.93
N PRO A 267 -34.88 -7.92 55.55
CA PRO A 267 -33.57 -7.99 56.16
C PRO A 267 -33.74 -7.76 57.65
N GLY A 268 -32.99 -8.50 58.47
CA GLY A 268 -33.13 -8.51 59.94
C GLY A 268 -33.23 -7.11 60.61
N PRO A 269 -33.33 -6.97 61.87
CA PRO A 269 -33.82 -5.80 62.62
C PRO A 269 -33.11 -4.48 62.38
N TYR A 270 -32.04 -4.50 61.64
CA TYR A 270 -31.25 -3.29 61.25
C TYR A 270 -31.73 -2.58 59.98
N VAL A 271 -32.66 -3.14 59.21
CA VAL A 271 -33.06 -2.61 57.90
C VAL A 271 -34.31 -1.73 57.93
N ASP A 272 -35.12 -1.79 58.99
CA ASP A 272 -36.30 -0.94 59.11
C ASP A 272 -35.96 0.57 59.15
N ALA A 273 -34.74 0.94 59.60
CA ALA A 273 -34.25 2.31 59.57
C ALA A 273 -33.54 2.69 58.23
N LEU A 274 -33.27 1.68 57.37
CA LEU A 274 -32.52 1.81 56.11
C LEU A 274 -33.35 1.46 54.87
N SER A 275 -34.65 1.18 55.00
CA SER A 275 -35.49 0.62 53.92
C SER A 275 -35.45 1.44 52.61
N SER A 276 -35.49 2.75 52.70
CA SER A 276 -35.40 3.63 51.54
C SER A 276 -33.97 3.75 50.97
N ASN A 277 -32.94 3.58 51.81
CA ASN A 277 -31.53 3.66 51.39
C ASN A 277 -30.97 2.31 50.93
N ALA A 278 -31.61 1.18 51.32
CA ALA A 278 -31.13 -0.17 51.01
C ALA A 278 -30.95 -0.40 49.50
N HIS A 279 -31.84 0.15 48.68
CA HIS A 279 -31.74 0.07 47.22
C HIS A 279 -30.53 0.82 46.67
N ILE A 280 -30.18 1.99 47.24
CA ILE A 280 -29.00 2.78 46.84
C ILE A 280 -27.73 2.05 47.22
N PHE A 281 -27.66 1.47 48.43
CA PHE A 281 -26.50 0.68 48.86
C PHE A 281 -26.32 -0.57 48.01
N ASN A 282 -27.41 -1.26 47.64
CA ASN A 282 -27.34 -2.39 46.74
C ASN A 282 -26.87 -1.96 45.33
N ALA A 283 -27.44 -0.90 44.77
CA ALA A 283 -27.00 -0.36 43.46
C ALA A 283 -25.50 0.04 43.47
N ALA A 284 -25.02 0.66 44.55
CA ALA A 284 -23.60 0.98 44.71
C ALA A 284 -22.72 -0.29 44.75
N THR A 285 -23.18 -1.34 45.44
CA THR A 285 -22.50 -2.65 45.51
C THR A 285 -22.40 -3.30 44.11
N LEU A 286 -23.46 -3.23 43.33
CA LEU A 286 -23.51 -3.79 41.96
C LEU A 286 -22.65 -3.03 40.95
N LEU A 287 -22.36 -1.76 41.20
CA LEU A 287 -21.60 -0.93 40.27
C LEU A 287 -20.12 -1.32 40.18
N ALA A 288 -19.49 -1.65 41.32
CA ALA A 288 -18.06 -1.98 41.36
C ALA A 288 -17.69 -3.19 40.48
N PRO A 289 -18.36 -4.35 40.53
CA PRO A 289 -18.07 -5.48 39.67
C PRO A 289 -18.28 -5.17 38.17
N LEU A 290 -19.27 -4.35 37.83
CA LEU A 290 -19.52 -3.93 36.47
C LEU A 290 -18.38 -3.07 35.93
N LEU A 291 -17.86 -2.14 36.75
CA LEU A 291 -16.72 -1.31 36.37
C LEU A 291 -15.44 -2.15 36.19
N VAL A 292 -15.17 -3.07 37.11
CA VAL A 292 -14.01 -3.97 37.02
C VAL A 292 -14.07 -4.84 35.76
N ALA A 293 -15.21 -5.47 35.49
CA ALA A 293 -15.38 -6.30 34.31
C ALA A 293 -15.25 -5.48 32.99
N GLY A 294 -15.82 -4.27 32.97
CA GLY A 294 -15.71 -3.35 31.84
C GLY A 294 -14.29 -2.91 31.57
N LEU A 295 -13.54 -2.52 32.62
CA LEU A 295 -12.13 -2.14 32.50
C LEU A 295 -11.24 -3.28 32.00
N ARG A 296 -11.49 -4.51 32.50
CA ARG A 296 -10.74 -5.69 32.02
C ARG A 296 -10.98 -5.96 30.53
N GLU A 297 -12.25 -5.94 30.11
CA GLU A 297 -12.58 -6.18 28.70
C GLU A 297 -11.98 -5.08 27.81
N ALA A 298 -12.00 -3.80 28.25
CA ALA A 298 -11.37 -2.69 27.56
C ALA A 298 -9.86 -2.90 27.39
N ARG A 299 -9.15 -3.20 28.48
CA ARG A 299 -7.70 -3.47 28.43
C ARG A 299 -7.35 -4.65 27.52
N ALA A 300 -8.12 -5.74 27.58
CA ALA A 300 -7.90 -6.90 26.73
C ALA A 300 -8.09 -6.55 25.23
N ALA A 301 -9.08 -5.72 24.91
CA ALA A 301 -9.31 -5.28 23.55
C ALA A 301 -8.22 -4.33 23.04
N ASP A 302 -7.73 -3.42 23.89
CA ASP A 302 -6.62 -2.52 23.55
C ASP A 302 -5.33 -3.31 23.32
N ALA A 303 -5.05 -4.30 24.17
CA ALA A 303 -3.89 -5.19 23.99
C ALA A 303 -3.97 -5.96 22.66
N MET A 304 -5.13 -6.54 22.32
CA MET A 304 -5.35 -7.22 21.04
C MET A 304 -5.20 -6.26 19.86
N ARG A 305 -5.69 -5.03 19.99
CA ARG A 305 -5.57 -4.02 18.94
C ARG A 305 -4.11 -3.62 18.70
N LEU A 306 -3.35 -3.43 19.77
CA LEU A 306 -1.91 -3.14 19.68
C LEU A 306 -1.15 -4.30 19.03
N GLN A 307 -1.45 -5.55 19.43
CA GLN A 307 -0.86 -6.73 18.78
C GLN A 307 -1.20 -6.81 17.29
N GLN A 308 -2.45 -6.53 16.91
CA GLN A 308 -2.86 -6.52 15.49
C GLN A 308 -2.17 -5.42 14.70
N LEU A 309 -1.98 -4.24 15.29
CA LEU A 309 -1.27 -3.14 14.64
C LEU A 309 0.22 -3.48 14.46
N ALA A 310 0.85 -4.06 15.48
CA ALA A 310 2.24 -4.53 15.41
C ALA A 310 2.40 -5.64 14.36
N ALA A 311 1.51 -6.65 14.36
CA ALA A 311 1.54 -7.72 13.37
C ALA A 311 1.31 -7.23 11.94
N ARG A 312 0.41 -6.26 11.75
CA ARG A 312 0.20 -5.63 10.43
C ARG A 312 1.41 -4.82 9.99
N GLY A 313 2.03 -4.06 10.90
CA GLY A 313 3.25 -3.33 10.62
C GLY A 313 4.39 -4.25 10.16
N ALA A 314 4.63 -5.33 10.89
CA ALA A 314 5.62 -6.35 10.51
C ALA A 314 5.30 -6.99 9.15
N SER A 315 4.04 -7.39 8.92
CA SER A 315 3.62 -8.01 7.63
C SER A 315 3.75 -7.07 6.43
N VAL A 316 3.56 -5.76 6.61
CA VAL A 316 3.77 -4.78 5.53
C VAL A 316 5.26 -4.66 5.18
N LEU A 317 6.12 -4.61 6.17
CA LEU A 317 7.58 -4.53 5.98
C LEU A 317 8.13 -5.81 5.33
N ASP A 318 7.68 -6.98 5.78
CA ASP A 318 8.05 -8.27 5.18
C ASP A 318 7.55 -8.40 3.74
N GLY A 319 6.34 -7.88 3.45
CA GLY A 319 5.75 -7.92 2.10
C GLY A 319 6.45 -7.02 1.08
N VAL A 320 7.21 -6.02 1.52
CA VAL A 320 8.02 -5.13 0.67
C VAL A 320 9.48 -5.63 0.56
N GLY A 321 9.81 -6.78 1.16
CA GLY A 321 11.16 -7.32 1.14
C GLY A 321 12.16 -6.52 1.98
N GLN A 322 11.67 -5.87 3.04
CA GLN A 322 12.51 -5.11 3.98
C GLN A 322 12.69 -5.88 5.27
N GLY A 323 13.92 -5.94 5.76
CA GLY A 323 14.24 -6.42 7.09
C GLY A 323 14.25 -5.28 8.12
N THR A 324 13.80 -5.55 9.35
CA THR A 324 13.99 -4.61 10.45
C THR A 324 15.06 -5.10 11.40
N TRP A 325 15.76 -4.16 12.00
CA TRP A 325 16.75 -4.43 13.05
C TRP A 325 16.59 -3.42 14.19
N GLU A 326 16.83 -3.89 15.39
CA GLU A 326 16.83 -3.10 16.60
C GLU A 326 18.12 -3.42 17.37
N TRP A 327 18.79 -2.41 17.88
CA TRP A 327 20.03 -2.55 18.61
C TRP A 327 20.04 -1.68 19.86
N HIS A 328 20.44 -2.29 20.97
CA HIS A 328 20.61 -1.66 22.27
C HIS A 328 22.10 -1.52 22.59
N PRO A 329 22.72 -0.35 22.38
CA PRO A 329 24.17 -0.17 22.56
C PRO A 329 24.67 -0.49 23.96
N ALA A 330 23.86 -0.22 25.00
CA ALA A 330 24.23 -0.43 26.39
C ALA A 330 24.34 -1.92 26.80
N SER A 331 23.44 -2.77 26.26
CA SER A 331 23.47 -4.23 26.51
C SER A 331 24.23 -5.00 25.42
N GLY A 332 24.46 -4.38 24.26
CA GLY A 332 24.99 -5.04 23.06
C GLY A 332 23.97 -5.90 22.32
N GLU A 333 22.74 -6.06 22.84
CA GLU A 333 21.70 -6.89 22.24
C GLU A 333 21.17 -6.30 20.94
N ALA A 334 20.99 -7.15 19.93
CA ALA A 334 20.36 -6.81 18.68
C ALA A 334 19.24 -7.81 18.35
N HIS A 335 18.16 -7.30 17.78
CA HIS A 335 17.02 -8.09 17.32
C HIS A 335 16.84 -7.88 15.82
N PHE A 336 16.71 -8.98 15.08
CA PHE A 336 16.54 -8.99 13.64
C PHE A 336 15.21 -9.63 13.28
N SER A 337 14.42 -9.00 12.41
CA SER A 337 13.13 -9.53 11.97
C SER A 337 13.28 -10.76 11.06
N PRO A 338 12.23 -11.57 10.88
CA PRO A 338 12.21 -12.64 9.89
C PRO A 338 12.55 -12.14 8.48
N GLY A 339 12.08 -10.94 8.09
CA GLY A 339 12.42 -10.29 6.82
C GLY A 339 13.92 -10.01 6.68
N TRP A 340 14.60 -9.62 7.76
CA TRP A 340 16.06 -9.45 7.77
C TRP A 340 16.78 -10.77 7.49
N HIS A 341 16.37 -11.85 8.15
CA HIS A 341 16.94 -13.19 7.94
C HIS A 341 16.67 -13.72 6.53
N ALA A 342 15.47 -13.49 6.00
CA ALA A 342 15.11 -13.88 4.64
C ALA A 342 15.94 -13.13 3.59
N LEU A 343 16.20 -11.84 3.83
CA LEU A 343 16.95 -10.98 2.93
C LEU A 343 18.45 -11.34 2.92
N THR A 344 19.01 -11.65 4.09
CA THR A 344 20.44 -11.94 4.24
C THR A 344 20.80 -13.42 4.06
N GLY A 345 19.82 -14.33 4.08
CA GLY A 345 20.08 -15.78 4.08
C GLY A 345 20.68 -16.30 5.39
N ILE A 346 20.89 -15.43 6.37
CA ILE A 346 21.49 -15.79 7.66
C ILE A 346 20.44 -16.43 8.56
N ALA A 347 20.68 -17.63 9.02
CA ALA A 347 19.77 -18.34 9.91
C ALA A 347 19.64 -17.61 11.26
N PRO A 348 18.42 -17.53 11.86
CA PRO A 348 18.27 -16.99 13.21
C PRO A 348 19.07 -17.83 14.20
N GLY A 349 19.95 -17.18 14.96
CA GLY A 349 20.72 -17.82 16.02
C GLY A 349 19.84 -18.24 17.20
N ALA A 350 20.26 -19.25 17.96
CA ALA A 350 19.59 -19.68 19.19
C ALA A 350 19.95 -18.70 20.33
N GLY A 351 19.30 -17.53 20.39
CA GLY A 351 19.50 -16.54 21.44
C GLY A 351 19.44 -15.09 20.94
N THR A 352 19.57 -14.13 21.86
CA THR A 352 19.77 -12.71 21.53
C THR A 352 21.13 -12.55 20.82
N ALA A 353 21.09 -12.14 19.58
CA ALA A 353 22.30 -11.85 18.81
C ALA A 353 22.81 -10.45 19.18
N GLY A 354 24.13 -10.28 19.28
CA GLY A 354 24.74 -8.95 19.35
C GLY A 354 24.83 -8.30 17.96
N ILE A 355 25.19 -7.03 17.93
CA ILE A 355 25.44 -6.31 16.67
C ILE A 355 26.59 -6.98 15.86
N GLU A 356 27.50 -7.69 16.55
CA GLU A 356 28.59 -8.44 15.94
C GLU A 356 28.07 -9.52 14.99
N HIS A 357 26.86 -10.05 15.23
CA HIS A 357 26.24 -11.03 14.35
C HIS A 357 25.99 -10.44 12.96
N TRP A 358 25.54 -9.19 12.87
CA TRP A 358 25.41 -8.49 11.59
C TRP A 358 26.79 -8.19 10.99
N ILE A 359 27.69 -7.56 11.78
CA ILE A 359 29.02 -7.11 11.32
C ILE A 359 29.85 -8.26 10.75
N HIS A 360 29.75 -9.46 11.34
CA HIS A 360 30.46 -10.66 10.86
C HIS A 360 30.08 -11.08 9.44
N HIS A 361 28.89 -10.70 8.99
CA HIS A 361 28.38 -11.00 7.66
C HIS A 361 28.52 -9.85 6.66
N VAL A 362 29.03 -8.69 7.12
CA VAL A 362 29.36 -7.55 6.25
C VAL A 362 30.65 -7.85 5.49
N HIS A 363 30.71 -7.43 4.23
CA HIS A 363 31.93 -7.57 3.42
C HIS A 363 33.13 -6.89 4.10
N PRO A 364 34.32 -7.52 4.18
CA PRO A 364 35.48 -7.00 4.92
C PRO A 364 35.85 -5.55 4.60
N GLU A 365 35.75 -5.15 3.32
CA GLU A 365 36.03 -3.77 2.89
C GLU A 365 34.99 -2.75 3.36
N ASP A 366 33.76 -3.20 3.69
CA ASP A 366 32.65 -2.32 4.06
C ASP A 366 32.49 -2.18 5.59
N VAL A 367 33.08 -3.09 6.39
CA VAL A 367 32.98 -3.12 7.87
C VAL A 367 33.34 -1.77 8.49
N GLY A 368 34.49 -1.18 8.09
CA GLY A 368 34.91 0.11 8.63
C GLY A 368 33.92 1.24 8.37
N ARG A 369 33.27 1.23 7.21
CA ARG A 369 32.26 2.24 6.84
C ARG A 369 30.95 2.06 7.62
N VAL A 370 30.53 0.81 7.84
CA VAL A 370 29.32 0.50 8.63
C VAL A 370 29.53 0.89 10.09
N LEU A 371 30.62 0.47 10.70
CA LEU A 371 30.94 0.81 12.10
C LEU A 371 31.15 2.30 12.32
N GLY A 372 31.92 2.96 11.47
CA GLY A 372 32.15 4.40 11.57
C GLY A 372 30.85 5.21 11.38
N GLY A 373 29.95 4.76 10.50
CA GLY A 373 28.64 5.38 10.34
C GLY A 373 27.73 5.21 11.56
N LEU A 374 27.76 4.03 12.20
CA LEU A 374 27.01 3.78 13.44
C LEU A 374 27.57 4.63 14.60
N GLU A 375 28.88 4.68 14.78
CA GLU A 375 29.55 5.49 15.80
C GLU A 375 29.24 6.98 15.63
N ALA A 376 29.39 7.52 14.43
CA ALA A 376 29.06 8.91 14.12
C ALA A 376 27.60 9.25 14.45
N HIS A 377 26.66 8.34 14.16
CA HIS A 377 25.25 8.55 14.51
C HIS A 377 24.99 8.50 16.01
N ILE A 378 25.67 7.61 16.75
CA ILE A 378 25.62 7.52 18.22
C ILE A 378 26.14 8.80 18.84
N ASP A 379 27.24 9.35 18.35
CA ASP A 379 27.87 10.58 18.81
C ASP A 379 27.09 11.84 18.43
N GLY A 380 25.99 11.69 17.66
CA GLY A 380 25.09 12.77 17.29
C GLY A 380 25.46 13.46 15.98
N GLU A 381 26.35 12.89 15.21
CA GLU A 381 26.67 13.34 13.85
C GLU A 381 25.59 12.84 12.87
N GLY A 382 24.63 13.68 12.54
CA GLY A 382 23.55 13.37 11.62
C GLY A 382 22.24 12.92 12.27
N SER A 383 21.14 13.07 11.53
CA SER A 383 19.78 12.74 11.99
C SER A 383 19.43 11.26 11.88
N GLU A 384 20.15 10.51 11.04
CA GLU A 384 19.95 9.08 10.82
C GLU A 384 21.25 8.40 10.38
N PHE A 385 21.36 7.11 10.67
CA PHE A 385 22.34 6.22 10.07
C PHE A 385 21.86 5.80 8.68
N ASP A 386 22.67 5.97 7.64
CA ASP A 386 22.38 5.53 6.26
C ASP A 386 23.67 4.99 5.64
N CYS A 387 23.73 3.68 5.42
CA CYS A 387 24.90 3.02 4.86
C CYS A 387 24.53 1.92 3.88
N ALA A 388 24.99 2.07 2.62
CA ALA A 388 24.95 1.00 1.64
C ALA A 388 26.22 0.14 1.77
N HIS A 389 26.06 -1.18 1.90
CA HIS A 389 27.17 -2.11 2.06
C HIS A 389 26.81 -3.49 1.51
N ARG A 390 27.81 -4.32 1.32
CA ARG A 390 27.63 -5.72 0.91
C ARG A 390 27.47 -6.60 2.14
N ILE A 391 26.51 -7.51 2.11
CA ILE A 391 26.30 -8.54 3.13
C ILE A 391 26.29 -9.92 2.47
N GLY A 392 26.74 -10.95 3.18
CA GLY A 392 26.68 -12.32 2.69
C GLY A 392 25.24 -12.76 2.42
N ASP A 393 25.01 -13.51 1.34
CA ASP A 393 23.69 -14.00 0.92
C ASP A 393 23.35 -15.40 1.48
N GLY A 394 24.24 -15.97 2.31
CA GLY A 394 24.11 -17.33 2.86
C GLY A 394 24.53 -18.45 1.91
N GLU A 395 24.75 -18.18 0.63
CA GLU A 395 25.16 -19.14 -0.42
C GLU A 395 26.65 -18.97 -0.83
N GLY A 396 27.34 -18.04 -0.16
CA GLY A 396 28.75 -17.71 -0.42
C GLY A 396 28.97 -16.56 -1.38
N GLY A 397 27.91 -15.87 -1.78
CA GLY A 397 27.93 -14.63 -2.54
C GLY A 397 27.75 -13.39 -1.67
N TRP A 398 27.71 -12.22 -2.33
CA TRP A 398 27.53 -10.92 -1.72
C TRP A 398 26.31 -10.22 -2.33
N ARG A 399 25.46 -9.63 -1.49
CA ARG A 399 24.29 -8.85 -1.86
C ARG A 399 24.43 -7.41 -1.39
N TRP A 400 24.10 -6.46 -2.22
CA TRP A 400 24.06 -5.07 -1.83
C TRP A 400 22.80 -4.77 -1.04
N VAL A 401 22.98 -4.23 0.15
CA VAL A 401 21.91 -3.81 1.05
C VAL A 401 22.13 -2.36 1.50
N ARG A 402 21.05 -1.69 1.85
CA ARG A 402 21.07 -0.37 2.45
C ARG A 402 20.47 -0.45 3.84
N ALA A 403 21.27 -0.20 4.86
CA ALA A 403 20.83 -0.11 6.23
C ALA A 403 20.59 1.35 6.60
N ARG A 404 19.36 1.64 7.05
CA ARG A 404 18.97 2.95 7.59
C ARG A 404 18.46 2.76 8.99
N GLY A 405 18.82 3.66 9.92
CA GLY A 405 18.39 3.58 11.31
C GLY A 405 18.44 4.91 12.01
N ARG A 406 17.67 4.98 13.09
CA ARG A 406 17.69 6.15 13.97
C ARG A 406 17.57 5.74 15.42
N ILE A 407 18.05 6.60 16.30
CA ILE A 407 17.88 6.44 17.74
C ILE A 407 16.41 6.73 18.06
N VAL A 408 15.71 5.71 18.61
CA VAL A 408 14.28 5.79 18.98
C VAL A 408 14.09 6.07 20.46
N GLU A 409 15.07 5.69 21.29
CA GLU A 409 15.02 5.93 22.74
C GLU A 409 16.37 6.44 23.23
N ARG A 410 16.33 7.36 24.19
CA ARG A 410 17.52 7.89 24.89
C ARG A 410 17.31 7.80 26.40
N THR A 411 18.40 7.65 27.14
CA THR A 411 18.40 7.77 28.61
C THR A 411 18.14 9.22 29.04
N ALA A 412 17.91 9.43 30.34
CA ALA A 412 17.77 10.76 30.92
C ALA A 412 19.02 11.66 30.67
N ASP A 413 20.19 11.06 30.52
CA ASP A 413 21.47 11.72 30.21
C ASP A 413 21.73 11.85 28.70
N ALA A 414 20.70 11.69 27.88
CA ALA A 414 20.71 11.78 26.41
C ALA A 414 21.55 10.68 25.70
N ALA A 415 22.07 9.67 26.40
CA ALA A 415 22.75 8.55 25.77
C ALA A 415 21.75 7.67 24.98
N PRO A 416 22.12 7.10 23.82
CA PRO A 416 21.24 6.25 23.03
C PRO A 416 20.93 4.94 23.78
N LEU A 417 19.64 4.67 23.97
CA LEU A 417 19.15 3.44 24.62
C LEU A 417 18.81 2.38 23.59
N ALA A 418 18.12 2.77 22.50
CA ALA A 418 17.74 1.87 21.44
C ALA A 418 17.83 2.56 20.07
N LEU A 419 18.38 1.85 19.09
CA LEU A 419 18.33 2.18 17.68
C LEU A 419 17.38 1.23 16.96
N PHE A 420 16.57 1.76 16.06
CA PHE A 420 15.71 0.98 15.19
C PHE A 420 15.98 1.34 13.74
N GLY A 421 16.01 0.32 12.87
CA GLY A 421 16.29 0.56 11.47
C GLY A 421 15.70 -0.47 10.52
N LEU A 422 15.91 -0.17 9.24
CA LEU A 422 15.49 -0.98 8.10
C LEU A 422 16.72 -1.44 7.33
N LEU A 423 16.64 -2.65 6.79
CA LEU A 423 17.58 -3.19 5.82
C LEU A 423 16.80 -3.42 4.53
N THR A 424 17.26 -2.84 3.43
CA THR A 424 16.62 -2.91 2.12
C THR A 424 17.58 -3.53 1.11
N ASP A 425 17.11 -4.45 0.29
CA ASP A 425 17.86 -4.96 -0.86
C ASP A 425 17.96 -3.86 -1.92
N ILE A 426 19.16 -3.54 -2.34
CA ILE A 426 19.46 -2.56 -3.40
C ILE A 426 20.30 -3.17 -4.53
N ASP A 427 20.39 -4.51 -4.58
CA ASP A 427 21.26 -5.20 -5.54
C ASP A 427 20.82 -4.92 -6.99
N ALA A 428 19.50 -4.94 -7.24
CA ALA A 428 18.94 -4.61 -8.53
C ALA A 428 19.22 -3.15 -8.96
N GLU A 429 19.15 -2.19 -8.02
CA GLU A 429 19.45 -0.78 -8.28
C GLU A 429 20.93 -0.56 -8.59
N VAL A 430 21.83 -1.19 -7.82
CA VAL A 430 23.28 -1.12 -8.04
C VAL A 430 23.67 -1.77 -9.36
N GLN A 431 23.07 -2.93 -9.69
CA GLN A 431 23.31 -3.60 -10.98
C GLN A 431 22.80 -2.78 -12.16
N ALA A 432 21.59 -2.24 -12.08
CA ALA A 432 21.02 -1.38 -13.12
C ALA A 432 21.88 -0.13 -13.36
N GLU A 433 22.40 0.49 -12.30
CA GLU A 433 23.28 1.64 -12.43
C GLU A 433 24.64 1.26 -13.03
N ALA A 434 25.21 0.11 -12.62
CA ALA A 434 26.45 -0.42 -13.20
C ALA A 434 26.27 -0.74 -14.70
N GLU A 435 25.14 -1.37 -15.08
CA GLU A 435 24.80 -1.64 -16.47
C GLU A 435 24.62 -0.34 -17.27
N ARG A 436 23.96 0.67 -16.68
CA ARG A 436 23.79 1.98 -17.30
C ARG A 436 25.13 2.65 -17.59
N ILE A 437 26.04 2.62 -16.62
CA ILE A 437 27.39 3.15 -16.75
C ILE A 437 28.17 2.38 -17.82
N ALA A 438 28.12 1.04 -17.78
CA ALA A 438 28.80 0.20 -18.76
C ALA A 438 28.26 0.41 -20.18
N LEU A 439 26.95 0.56 -20.34
CA LEU A 439 26.32 0.86 -21.63
C LEU A 439 26.76 2.23 -22.15
N ALA A 440 26.76 3.25 -21.28
CA ALA A 440 27.22 4.59 -21.65
C ALA A 440 28.69 4.58 -22.10
N GLN A 441 29.57 3.85 -21.40
CA GLN A 441 30.96 3.69 -21.77
C GLN A 441 31.13 2.95 -23.10
N ARG A 442 30.37 1.85 -23.32
CA ARG A 442 30.40 1.11 -24.59
C ARG A 442 29.93 1.99 -25.75
N LEU A 443 28.87 2.77 -25.54
CA LEU A 443 28.35 3.70 -26.54
C LEU A 443 29.39 4.79 -26.88
N SER A 444 30.01 5.39 -25.86
CA SER A 444 31.08 6.38 -26.08
C SER A 444 32.22 5.77 -26.87
N THR A 445 32.73 4.62 -26.49
CA THR A 445 33.83 3.92 -27.20
C THR A 445 33.44 3.60 -28.65
N ALA A 446 32.21 3.19 -28.91
CA ALA A 446 31.75 2.88 -30.26
C ALA A 446 31.64 4.15 -31.14
N LEU A 447 31.17 5.25 -30.56
CA LEU A 447 31.11 6.55 -31.25
C LEU A 447 32.51 7.06 -31.58
N ASP A 448 33.44 6.98 -30.64
CA ASP A 448 34.83 7.40 -30.82
C ASP A 448 35.54 6.54 -31.89
N ALA A 449 35.38 5.22 -31.83
CA ALA A 449 35.93 4.29 -32.81
C ALA A 449 35.32 4.49 -34.21
N GLY A 450 34.06 4.87 -34.29
CA GLY A 450 33.36 5.19 -35.54
C GLY A 450 33.64 6.60 -36.06
N GLY A 451 34.39 7.43 -35.36
CA GLY A 451 34.60 8.84 -35.69
C GLY A 451 33.30 9.63 -35.75
N ILE A 452 32.29 9.24 -34.93
CA ILE A 452 30.95 9.82 -34.95
C ILE A 452 30.85 10.88 -33.86
N ALA A 453 30.70 12.12 -34.26
CA ALA A 453 30.45 13.24 -33.38
C ALA A 453 28.96 13.51 -33.24
N LEU A 454 28.48 13.68 -31.99
CA LEU A 454 27.08 14.00 -31.74
C LEU A 454 26.89 15.49 -31.53
N TRP A 455 25.71 15.96 -31.92
CA TRP A 455 25.31 17.35 -31.72
C TRP A 455 23.81 17.41 -31.39
N GLU A 456 23.43 18.40 -30.56
CA GLU A 456 22.07 18.74 -30.24
C GLU A 456 21.88 20.24 -30.29
N TRP A 457 20.77 20.69 -30.84
CA TRP A 457 20.43 22.10 -30.96
C TRP A 457 19.11 22.38 -30.24
N ASP A 458 19.20 23.15 -29.16
CA ASP A 458 18.06 23.74 -28.48
C ASP A 458 17.57 24.95 -29.28
N LEU A 459 16.43 24.81 -29.93
CA LEU A 459 15.84 25.84 -30.80
C LEU A 459 15.32 27.05 -30.03
N GLU A 460 14.88 26.87 -28.75
CA GLU A 460 14.38 27.96 -27.94
C GLU A 460 15.52 28.82 -27.40
N ARG A 461 16.58 28.20 -26.91
CA ARG A 461 17.75 28.91 -26.38
C ARG A 461 18.75 29.30 -27.44
N GLY A 462 18.64 28.72 -28.65
CA GLY A 462 19.58 28.93 -29.73
C GLY A 462 20.98 28.38 -29.48
N CYS A 463 21.10 27.41 -28.56
CA CYS A 463 22.35 26.81 -28.13
C CYS A 463 22.60 25.48 -28.85
N LEU A 464 23.85 25.19 -29.15
CA LEU A 464 24.33 23.92 -29.69
C LEU A 464 25.15 23.21 -28.61
N LEU A 465 24.73 21.98 -28.27
CA LEU A 465 25.48 21.06 -27.42
C LEU A 465 26.24 20.10 -28.36
N TRP A 466 27.54 20.00 -28.16
CA TRP A 466 28.41 19.16 -28.99
C TRP A 466 29.10 18.11 -28.11
N SER A 467 29.24 16.90 -28.63
CA SER A 467 30.11 15.92 -28.00
C SER A 467 31.58 16.39 -28.06
N GLU A 468 32.37 15.91 -27.12
CA GLU A 468 33.82 16.21 -27.06
C GLU A 468 34.50 15.89 -28.41
N HIS A 469 34.11 14.77 -29.01
CA HIS A 469 34.62 14.34 -30.30
C HIS A 469 34.34 15.34 -31.45
N LEU A 470 33.25 16.13 -31.40
CA LEU A 470 32.99 17.17 -32.42
C LEU A 470 33.96 18.35 -32.28
N TYR A 471 34.30 18.70 -31.04
CA TYR A 471 35.34 19.72 -30.80
C TYR A 471 36.72 19.26 -31.30
N GLU A 472 37.08 18.01 -31.03
CA GLU A 472 38.34 17.40 -31.51
C GLU A 472 38.36 17.31 -33.05
N LEU A 473 37.27 16.84 -33.65
CA LEU A 473 37.12 16.70 -35.08
C LEU A 473 37.28 18.05 -35.80
N LEU A 474 36.80 19.13 -35.19
CA LEU A 474 36.90 20.46 -35.76
C LEU A 474 38.20 21.17 -35.39
N ASP A 475 39.00 20.63 -34.44
CA ASP A 475 40.14 21.32 -33.83
C ASP A 475 39.80 22.77 -33.45
N TRP A 476 38.59 22.93 -32.87
CA TRP A 476 38.09 24.26 -32.55
C TRP A 476 37.11 24.20 -31.35
N ARG A 477 37.33 25.09 -30.41
CA ARG A 477 36.43 25.32 -29.28
C ARG A 477 35.93 26.76 -29.29
N PRO A 478 34.62 27.00 -29.12
CA PRO A 478 34.11 28.36 -28.99
C PRO A 478 34.60 28.99 -27.68
N ALA A 479 34.68 30.32 -27.66
CA ALA A 479 35.12 31.08 -26.48
C ALA A 479 34.12 30.96 -25.28
N PHE A 480 32.95 30.40 -25.49
CA PHE A 480 31.91 30.19 -24.50
C PHE A 480 31.60 28.68 -24.43
N GLU A 481 31.14 28.19 -23.26
CA GLU A 481 30.84 26.77 -23.01
C GLU A 481 29.82 26.14 -23.99
N GLN A 482 29.01 26.97 -24.65
CA GLN A 482 28.02 26.51 -25.62
C GLN A 482 28.17 27.25 -26.95
N ALA A 483 28.30 26.50 -28.04
CA ALA A 483 28.30 27.05 -29.37
C ALA A 483 26.91 27.60 -29.77
N ARG A 484 26.86 28.69 -30.49
CA ARG A 484 25.61 29.20 -31.06
C ARG A 484 25.48 28.82 -32.53
N ALA A 485 24.26 28.69 -33.04
CA ALA A 485 23.97 28.35 -34.41
C ALA A 485 24.69 29.29 -35.43
N ALA A 486 24.83 30.58 -35.07
CA ALA A 486 25.57 31.54 -35.87
C ALA A 486 27.07 31.23 -36.00
N GLN A 487 27.71 30.78 -34.91
CA GLN A 487 29.11 30.38 -34.88
C GLN A 487 29.34 29.11 -35.70
N TRP A 488 28.43 28.14 -35.61
CA TRP A 488 28.45 26.95 -36.44
C TRP A 488 28.36 27.31 -37.93
N LEU A 489 27.40 28.14 -38.33
CA LEU A 489 27.28 28.58 -39.73
C LEU A 489 28.50 29.38 -40.22
N ALA A 490 29.22 30.06 -39.33
CA ALA A 490 30.42 30.79 -39.67
C ALA A 490 31.57 29.89 -40.12
N ILE A 491 31.71 28.68 -39.54
CA ILE A 491 32.73 27.70 -39.95
C ILE A 491 32.34 26.88 -41.17
N VAL A 492 31.05 26.89 -41.58
CA VAL A 492 30.64 26.27 -42.84
C VAL A 492 31.17 27.05 -44.01
N HIS A 493 31.73 26.33 -45.02
CA HIS A 493 32.26 26.92 -46.23
C HIS A 493 31.21 27.81 -46.95
N PRO A 494 31.54 29.03 -47.37
CA PRO A 494 30.56 30.01 -47.87
C PRO A 494 29.52 29.49 -48.88
N PRO A 495 29.90 28.76 -49.94
CA PRO A 495 28.96 28.17 -50.90
C PRO A 495 27.95 27.19 -50.28
N ASP A 496 28.32 26.51 -49.18
CA ASP A 496 27.49 25.47 -48.60
C ASP A 496 26.51 26.02 -47.53
N ARG A 497 26.72 27.22 -47.02
CA ARG A 497 25.92 27.86 -45.94
C ARG A 497 24.42 27.91 -46.21
N ARG A 498 24.03 28.24 -47.45
CA ARG A 498 22.63 28.34 -47.86
C ARG A 498 21.95 26.98 -47.76
N ARG A 499 22.60 25.93 -48.24
CA ARG A 499 22.09 24.56 -48.25
C ARG A 499 21.96 24.02 -46.83
N VAL A 500 22.96 24.21 -45.97
CA VAL A 500 22.95 23.82 -44.58
C VAL A 500 21.81 24.52 -43.83
N ARG A 501 21.68 25.84 -43.99
CA ARG A 501 20.62 26.62 -43.35
C ARG A 501 19.22 26.16 -43.73
N LEU A 502 18.98 25.86 -45.01
CA LEU A 502 17.71 25.37 -45.51
C LEU A 502 17.37 23.97 -44.93
N ALA A 503 18.33 23.06 -44.86
CA ALA A 503 18.12 21.73 -44.27
C ALA A 503 17.75 21.83 -42.79
N TRP A 504 18.45 22.66 -42.04
CA TRP A 504 18.15 22.89 -40.61
C TRP A 504 16.80 23.57 -40.41
N ALA A 505 16.46 24.56 -41.22
CA ALA A 505 15.17 25.23 -41.14
C ALA A 505 14.01 24.28 -41.43
N ARG A 506 14.13 23.37 -42.39
CA ARG A 506 13.12 22.34 -42.68
C ARG A 506 12.99 21.34 -41.52
N ALA A 507 14.10 20.89 -40.96
CA ALA A 507 14.09 20.01 -39.81
C ALA A 507 13.39 20.67 -38.60
N ALA A 508 13.70 21.95 -38.33
CA ALA A 508 13.10 22.69 -37.22
C ALA A 508 11.61 23.00 -37.42
N SER A 509 11.18 23.34 -38.65
CA SER A 509 9.80 23.79 -38.92
C SER A 509 8.86 22.66 -39.35
N ALA A 510 9.35 21.72 -40.19
CA ALA A 510 8.53 20.65 -40.77
C ALA A 510 8.78 19.29 -40.11
N GLY A 511 9.74 19.18 -39.20
CA GLY A 511 10.07 17.91 -38.55
C GLY A 511 10.76 16.91 -39.49
N GLU A 512 11.35 17.37 -40.58
CA GLU A 512 11.98 16.51 -41.57
C GLU A 512 13.37 16.07 -41.10
N LYS A 513 13.68 14.79 -41.27
CA LYS A 513 15.04 14.28 -41.10
C LYS A 513 15.88 14.72 -42.29
N PHE A 514 17.16 15.02 -42.06
CA PHE A 514 18.08 15.37 -43.14
C PHE A 514 19.40 14.59 -43.06
N THR A 515 19.99 14.39 -44.21
CA THR A 515 21.38 13.96 -44.36
C THR A 515 22.02 14.83 -45.40
N ILE A 516 23.03 15.60 -45.05
CA ILE A 516 23.74 16.50 -45.93
C ILE A 516 25.25 16.38 -45.75
N GLU A 517 25.97 16.56 -46.88
CA GLU A 517 27.41 16.72 -46.84
C GLU A 517 27.76 18.16 -47.17
N PHE A 518 28.66 18.75 -46.42
CA PHE A 518 29.11 20.12 -46.61
C PHE A 518 30.51 20.31 -46.07
N ARG A 519 31.19 21.31 -46.56
CA ARG A 519 32.56 21.64 -46.16
C ARG A 519 32.55 22.58 -44.97
N VAL A 520 33.47 22.36 -44.06
CA VAL A 520 33.75 23.22 -42.90
C VAL A 520 35.19 23.72 -42.96
N CYS A 521 35.37 24.97 -42.55
CA CYS A 521 36.67 25.63 -42.46
C CYS A 521 36.85 26.16 -41.05
N PRO A 522 37.31 25.35 -40.09
CA PRO A 522 37.49 25.78 -38.71
C PRO A 522 38.50 26.93 -38.64
N PRO A 523 38.28 27.92 -37.76
CA PRO A 523 39.20 29.03 -37.56
C PRO A 523 40.56 28.53 -37.06
N GLY A 524 41.63 28.88 -37.73
CA GLY A 524 43.01 28.54 -37.33
C GLY A 524 43.56 27.22 -37.88
N SER A 525 42.74 26.31 -38.43
CA SER A 525 43.22 25.02 -38.93
C SER A 525 43.82 25.08 -40.35
N GLY A 526 43.46 26.09 -41.17
CA GLY A 526 43.91 26.22 -42.55
C GLY A 526 43.44 25.07 -43.47
N THR A 527 42.73 24.08 -42.96
CA THR A 527 42.28 22.90 -43.69
C THR A 527 40.75 22.91 -43.88
N THR A 528 40.30 22.45 -45.03
CA THR A 528 38.88 22.26 -45.32
C THR A 528 38.55 20.79 -45.11
N ARG A 529 37.57 20.51 -44.22
CA ARG A 529 37.04 19.15 -44.02
C ARG A 529 35.64 19.02 -44.61
N THR A 530 35.30 17.85 -45.06
CA THR A 530 33.94 17.53 -45.53
C THR A 530 33.24 16.69 -44.51
N LEU A 531 32.16 17.24 -43.93
CA LEU A 531 31.33 16.53 -42.96
C LEU A 531 30.08 15.99 -43.64
N ARG A 532 29.70 14.76 -43.29
CA ARG A 532 28.35 14.22 -43.49
C ARG A 532 27.60 14.38 -42.17
N CYS A 533 26.55 15.19 -42.21
CA CYS A 533 25.75 15.51 -41.04
C CYS A 533 24.32 14.97 -41.22
N THR A 534 23.87 14.22 -40.26
CA THR A 534 22.48 13.75 -40.14
C THR A 534 21.81 14.48 -38.99
N GLY A 535 20.51 14.79 -39.13
CA GLY A 535 19.75 15.42 -38.07
C GLY A 535 18.29 15.06 -38.13
N GLU A 536 17.68 14.97 -36.93
CA GLU A 536 16.26 14.70 -36.74
C GLU A 536 15.71 15.50 -35.55
N PRO A 537 14.39 15.76 -35.50
CA PRO A 537 13.76 16.34 -34.32
C PRO A 537 13.91 15.43 -33.10
N GLY A 538 14.10 16.01 -31.93
CA GLY A 538 14.16 15.27 -30.67
C GLY A 538 12.77 14.75 -30.27
N GLY A 539 12.48 13.47 -30.48
CA GLY A 539 11.32 12.73 -30.02
C GLY A 539 10.01 13.52 -29.76
N ASP A 540 9.56 13.55 -28.52
CA ASP A 540 8.37 14.30 -28.08
C ASP A 540 8.62 15.81 -27.96
N ASP A 541 9.88 16.24 -27.92
CA ASP A 541 10.29 17.64 -27.82
C ASP A 541 10.61 18.24 -29.20
N ARG A 542 9.66 18.95 -29.78
CA ARG A 542 9.83 19.65 -31.05
C ARG A 542 10.78 20.87 -30.99
N HIS A 543 11.26 21.19 -29.81
CA HIS A 543 12.14 22.32 -29.55
C HIS A 543 13.62 21.95 -29.64
N THR A 544 13.94 20.69 -29.87
CA THR A 544 15.30 20.20 -30.02
C THR A 544 15.51 19.50 -31.39
N LEU A 545 16.67 19.72 -31.98
CA LEU A 545 17.20 18.94 -33.11
C LEU A 545 18.45 18.22 -32.64
N ARG A 546 18.57 16.94 -32.94
CA ARG A 546 19.76 16.14 -32.60
C ARG A 546 20.27 15.39 -33.83
N GLY A 547 21.54 15.08 -33.81
CA GLY A 547 22.12 14.37 -34.92
C GLY A 547 23.57 13.99 -34.74
N ALA A 548 24.15 13.48 -35.79
CA ALA A 548 25.53 13.05 -35.84
C ALA A 548 26.27 13.70 -37.03
N ALA A 549 27.55 13.89 -36.84
CA ALA A 549 28.46 14.35 -37.88
C ALA A 549 29.67 13.40 -38.00
N ILE A 550 30.07 13.09 -39.21
CA ILE A 550 31.21 12.21 -39.52
C ILE A 550 32.10 12.94 -40.54
N ASP A 551 33.41 12.91 -40.34
CA ASP A 551 34.37 13.40 -41.34
C ASP A 551 34.48 12.37 -42.48
N VAL A 552 34.12 12.79 -43.68
CA VAL A 552 34.18 11.97 -44.89
C VAL A 552 35.22 12.49 -45.87
N THR A 553 36.16 13.33 -45.42
CA THR A 553 37.14 13.98 -46.26
C THR A 553 38.03 12.98 -46.97
N GLU A 554 38.63 12.06 -46.26
CA GLU A 554 39.50 11.02 -46.80
C GLU A 554 38.75 10.09 -47.76
N ALA A 555 37.56 9.62 -47.31
CA ALA A 555 36.72 8.76 -48.15
C ALA A 555 36.33 9.44 -49.47
N ARG A 556 36.05 10.75 -49.46
CA ARG A 556 35.75 11.53 -50.66
C ARG A 556 36.98 11.72 -51.54
N GLN A 557 38.14 11.99 -50.96
CA GLN A 557 39.41 12.13 -51.70
C GLN A 557 39.78 10.82 -52.41
N LEU A 558 39.69 9.67 -51.69
CA LEU A 558 39.95 8.36 -52.26
C LEU A 558 38.97 8.01 -53.40
N ALA A 559 37.67 8.29 -53.20
CA ALA A 559 36.66 8.05 -54.23
C ALA A 559 36.92 8.93 -55.49
N SER A 560 37.31 10.21 -55.31
CA SER A 560 37.66 11.10 -56.40
C SER A 560 38.90 10.60 -57.10
N ALA A 561 39.98 10.28 -56.40
CA ALA A 561 41.22 9.77 -56.96
C ALA A 561 41.02 8.50 -57.79
N LEU A 562 40.16 7.55 -57.25
CA LEU A 562 39.81 6.34 -57.99
C LEU A 562 39.02 6.64 -59.29
N ALA A 563 38.09 7.60 -59.22
CA ALA A 563 37.33 8.03 -60.38
C ALA A 563 38.24 8.67 -61.45
N ASP A 564 39.17 9.52 -61.02
CA ASP A 564 40.14 10.18 -61.92
C ASP A 564 41.07 9.16 -62.53
N GLU A 565 41.58 8.19 -61.78
CA GLU A 565 42.44 7.12 -62.31
C GLU A 565 41.69 6.24 -63.32
N LYS A 566 40.42 5.86 -62.98
CA LYS A 566 39.58 5.12 -63.92
C LYS A 566 39.37 5.92 -65.25
N ALA A 567 39.05 7.19 -65.12
CA ALA A 567 38.90 8.07 -66.33
C ALA A 567 40.19 8.16 -67.14
N ARG A 568 41.33 8.27 -66.45
CA ARG A 568 42.64 8.33 -67.12
C ARG A 568 42.94 7.03 -67.86
N LEU A 569 42.73 5.88 -67.24
CA LEU A 569 42.90 4.57 -67.90
C LEU A 569 41.97 4.41 -69.08
N GLN A 570 40.73 4.85 -69.01
CA GLN A 570 39.80 4.83 -70.14
C GLN A 570 40.29 5.68 -71.26
N VAL A 571 40.66 6.95 -71.01
CA VAL A 571 41.20 7.86 -72.09
C VAL A 571 42.43 7.26 -72.75
N THR A 572 43.32 6.63 -71.97
CA THR A 572 44.53 5.99 -72.52
C THR A 572 44.18 4.84 -73.45
N LEU A 573 43.29 3.92 -73.00
CA LEU A 573 42.87 2.77 -73.81
C LEU A 573 42.10 3.18 -75.07
N TYR A 574 41.27 4.22 -74.99
CA TYR A 574 40.54 4.76 -76.16
C TYR A 574 41.43 5.52 -77.12
N GLY A 575 42.55 6.07 -76.65
CA GLY A 575 43.53 6.84 -77.49
C GLY A 575 44.58 5.97 -78.20
N ILE A 576 44.70 4.69 -77.85
CA ILE A 576 45.63 3.76 -78.50
C ILE A 576 45.12 3.46 -79.91
N GLY A 577 45.98 3.64 -80.89
CA GLY A 577 45.67 3.34 -82.27
C GLY A 577 45.58 1.85 -82.62
N ASP A 578 46.20 1.02 -81.83
CA ASP A 578 46.12 -0.43 -81.93
C ASP A 578 44.86 -0.99 -81.36
N ALA A 579 44.35 -2.05 -81.97
CA ALA A 579 43.17 -2.74 -81.50
C ALA A 579 43.47 -3.48 -80.15
N VAL A 580 42.74 -3.09 -79.10
CA VAL A 580 42.83 -3.73 -77.76
C VAL A 580 41.50 -4.38 -77.42
N ILE A 581 41.55 -5.67 -77.16
CA ILE A 581 40.42 -6.46 -76.71
C ILE A 581 40.79 -7.12 -75.38
N ALA A 582 39.94 -7.01 -74.35
CA ALA A 582 40.12 -7.73 -73.15
C ALA A 582 39.02 -8.78 -73.00
N THR A 583 39.34 -9.89 -72.32
CA THR A 583 38.41 -11.02 -72.12
C THR A 583 38.38 -11.38 -70.64
N ASP A 584 37.32 -12.10 -70.20
CA ASP A 584 37.28 -12.79 -68.95
C ASP A 584 38.05 -14.12 -69.02
N LEU A 585 38.08 -14.89 -67.91
CA LEU A 585 38.74 -16.19 -67.81
C LEU A 585 38.09 -17.28 -68.71
N GLN A 586 36.90 -17.04 -69.20
CA GLN A 586 36.17 -17.90 -70.12
C GLN A 586 36.37 -17.44 -71.62
N ALA A 587 37.33 -16.58 -71.83
CA ALA A 587 37.64 -16.03 -73.16
C ALA A 587 36.47 -15.24 -73.80
N ARG A 588 35.56 -14.70 -72.99
CA ARG A 588 34.49 -13.80 -73.45
C ARG A 588 34.96 -12.36 -73.39
N VAL A 589 34.61 -11.62 -74.37
CA VAL A 589 35.00 -10.19 -74.50
C VAL A 589 34.31 -9.39 -73.40
N ASN A 590 35.05 -8.66 -72.61
CA ASN A 590 34.56 -7.73 -71.59
C ASN A 590 34.95 -6.24 -71.92
N PHE A 591 35.83 -5.98 -72.86
CA PHE A 591 36.19 -4.66 -73.27
C PHE A 591 36.75 -4.67 -74.69
N LEU A 592 36.42 -3.66 -75.49
CA LEU A 592 37.07 -3.30 -76.80
C LEU A 592 37.35 -1.81 -76.80
N ASN A 593 38.50 -1.43 -77.35
CA ASN A 593 38.77 0.00 -77.68
C ASN A 593 38.22 0.35 -79.06
N PRO A 594 38.07 1.64 -79.44
CA PRO A 594 37.55 2.07 -80.71
C PRO A 594 38.37 1.58 -81.91
N ALA A 595 39.64 1.27 -81.70
CA ALA A 595 40.48 0.69 -82.78
C ALA A 595 40.08 -0.79 -83.04
N ALA A 596 39.79 -1.56 -82.02
CA ALA A 596 39.29 -2.91 -82.14
C ALA A 596 37.90 -2.97 -82.77
N GLU A 597 36.99 -2.04 -82.40
CA GLU A 597 35.65 -1.93 -83.01
C GLU A 597 35.74 -1.68 -84.50
N ARG A 598 36.60 -0.74 -84.89
CA ARG A 598 36.86 -0.48 -86.35
C ARG A 598 37.49 -1.67 -87.04
N MET A 599 38.42 -2.37 -86.42
CA MET A 599 39.11 -3.51 -87.04
C MET A 599 38.19 -4.69 -87.24
N LEU A 600 37.23 -4.92 -86.25
CA LEU A 600 36.27 -5.99 -86.33
C LEU A 600 34.97 -5.59 -87.04
N ASP A 601 34.78 -4.35 -87.37
CA ASP A 601 33.55 -3.75 -87.89
C ASP A 601 32.32 -4.10 -87.00
N LEU A 602 32.55 -4.11 -85.70
CA LEU A 602 31.55 -4.50 -84.73
C LEU A 602 31.55 -3.54 -83.53
N PRO A 603 30.40 -2.91 -83.18
CA PRO A 603 30.29 -2.07 -82.01
C PRO A 603 30.54 -2.82 -80.71
N GLY A 604 31.24 -2.20 -79.74
CA GLY A 604 31.61 -2.85 -78.49
C GLY A 604 30.41 -3.44 -77.68
N HIS A 605 29.28 -2.77 -77.76
CA HIS A 605 28.07 -3.25 -77.06
C HIS A 605 27.50 -4.55 -77.64
N GLU A 606 27.78 -4.90 -78.89
CA GLU A 606 27.40 -6.16 -79.52
C GLU A 606 28.45 -7.23 -79.28
N ALA A 607 29.74 -6.84 -79.16
CA ALA A 607 30.84 -7.76 -78.91
C ALA A 607 30.98 -8.22 -77.47
N ILE A 608 30.58 -7.42 -76.46
CA ILE A 608 30.70 -7.76 -75.05
C ILE A 608 29.87 -8.99 -74.70
N GLY A 609 30.51 -9.96 -74.03
CA GLY A 609 29.92 -11.23 -73.65
C GLY A 609 30.02 -12.33 -74.70
N LEU A 610 30.38 -12.02 -75.95
CA LEU A 610 30.61 -13.01 -76.98
C LEU A 610 31.96 -13.74 -76.75
N PRO A 611 32.10 -15.03 -77.12
CA PRO A 611 33.38 -15.68 -77.12
C PRO A 611 34.31 -15.06 -78.12
N LEU A 612 35.55 -14.71 -77.74
CA LEU A 612 36.49 -14.02 -78.63
C LEU A 612 36.79 -14.85 -79.92
N ALA A 613 36.81 -16.17 -79.84
CA ALA A 613 36.97 -17.08 -80.95
C ALA A 613 35.90 -16.91 -82.07
N THR A 614 34.72 -16.35 -81.76
CA THR A 614 33.68 -16.03 -82.74
C THR A 614 33.90 -14.74 -83.44
N LEU A 615 34.72 -13.81 -82.89
CA LEU A 615 35.02 -12.51 -83.40
C LEU A 615 36.38 -12.45 -84.12
N LEU A 616 37.39 -13.21 -83.63
CA LEU A 616 38.73 -13.30 -84.20
C LEU A 616 38.88 -14.61 -85.01
N ARG A 617 38.69 -14.50 -86.31
CA ARG A 617 38.98 -15.56 -87.27
C ARG A 617 40.38 -15.41 -87.78
N LEU A 618 41.31 -16.11 -87.16
CA LEU A 618 42.72 -16.06 -87.55
C LEU A 618 43.06 -17.22 -88.52
N VAL A 619 43.68 -16.90 -89.64
CA VAL A 619 44.14 -17.90 -90.62
C VAL A 619 45.61 -17.62 -90.97
N ASP A 620 46.32 -18.64 -91.40
CA ASP A 620 47.62 -18.54 -91.97
C ASP A 620 47.49 -17.97 -93.43
N GLU A 621 48.18 -16.90 -93.78
CA GLU A 621 48.07 -16.23 -95.04
C GLU A 621 48.42 -17.10 -96.26
N ARG A 622 49.30 -18.08 -96.07
CA ARG A 622 49.79 -18.90 -97.19
C ARG A 622 48.97 -20.18 -97.36
N SER A 623 48.55 -20.80 -96.27
CA SER A 623 47.82 -22.08 -96.32
C SER A 623 46.31 -21.91 -96.26
N GLY A 624 45.81 -20.78 -95.76
CA GLY A 624 44.38 -20.56 -95.49
C GLY A 624 43.83 -21.39 -94.32
N GLU A 625 44.69 -22.09 -93.58
CA GLU A 625 44.26 -22.91 -92.48
C GLU A 625 43.96 -22.08 -91.20
N PRO A 626 42.95 -22.41 -90.42
CA PRO A 626 42.64 -21.74 -89.19
C PRO A 626 43.77 -21.82 -88.15
N ILE A 627 44.19 -20.70 -87.58
CA ILE A 627 45.15 -20.63 -86.48
C ILE A 627 44.40 -20.84 -85.16
N ALA A 628 44.99 -21.64 -84.22
CA ALA A 628 44.43 -21.86 -82.88
C ALA A 628 44.28 -20.54 -82.14
N ASP A 629 43.19 -20.36 -81.42
CA ASP A 629 42.87 -19.16 -80.65
C ASP A 629 43.97 -18.83 -79.61
N PRO A 630 44.72 -17.70 -79.82
CA PRO A 630 45.86 -17.36 -78.98
C PRO A 630 45.41 -17.04 -77.51
N VAL A 631 44.20 -16.60 -77.34
CA VAL A 631 43.68 -16.25 -75.99
C VAL A 631 43.44 -17.49 -75.19
N VAL A 632 42.88 -18.52 -75.80
CA VAL A 632 42.69 -19.84 -75.09
C VAL A 632 44.08 -20.46 -74.79
N ALA A 633 45.06 -20.30 -75.66
CA ALA A 633 46.42 -20.74 -75.39
C ALA A 633 47.04 -19.99 -74.19
N CYS A 634 46.94 -18.62 -74.22
CA CYS A 634 47.39 -17.76 -73.13
C CYS A 634 46.70 -18.03 -71.80
N LEU A 635 45.40 -18.25 -71.80
CA LEU A 635 44.64 -18.55 -70.59
C LEU A 635 45.01 -19.93 -69.98
N ARG A 636 45.41 -20.91 -70.77
CA ARG A 636 45.89 -22.23 -70.33
C ARG A 636 47.33 -22.20 -69.83
N SER A 637 48.23 -21.48 -70.51
CA SER A 637 49.62 -21.43 -70.09
C SER A 637 49.95 -20.36 -69.06
N GLY A 638 49.16 -19.34 -68.97
CA GLY A 638 49.43 -18.15 -68.14
C GLY A 638 50.56 -17.27 -68.71
N GLU A 639 51.07 -17.57 -69.92
CA GLU A 639 52.14 -16.89 -70.52
C GLU A 639 51.68 -16.08 -71.76
N ARG A 640 52.42 -15.04 -72.08
CA ARG A 640 52.17 -14.25 -73.29
C ARG A 640 52.35 -15.13 -74.52
N THR A 641 51.34 -15.15 -75.40
CA THR A 641 51.39 -15.88 -76.70
C THR A 641 51.43 -14.86 -77.82
N GLU A 642 52.36 -15.04 -78.70
CA GLU A 642 52.47 -14.27 -79.96
C GLU A 642 51.88 -15.07 -81.09
N LEU A 643 51.26 -14.30 -82.05
CA LEU A 643 50.78 -14.93 -83.28
C LEU A 643 51.94 -15.30 -84.19
N PRO A 644 51.88 -16.46 -84.90
CA PRO A 644 52.87 -16.79 -85.89
C PRO A 644 52.96 -15.76 -86.98
N ASP A 645 54.16 -15.56 -87.57
CA ASP A 645 54.34 -14.71 -88.69
C ASP A 645 53.47 -15.15 -89.88
N GLY A 646 52.75 -14.23 -90.46
CA GLY A 646 51.83 -14.55 -91.56
C GLY A 646 50.41 -14.82 -91.12
N SER A 647 50.08 -14.58 -89.78
CA SER A 647 48.70 -14.63 -89.29
C SER A 647 47.88 -13.48 -89.90
N THR A 648 46.74 -13.82 -90.45
CA THR A 648 45.80 -12.85 -91.04
C THR A 648 44.44 -12.97 -90.35
N LEU A 649 43.86 -11.83 -90.03
CA LEU A 649 42.50 -11.76 -89.49
C LEU A 649 41.52 -11.63 -90.67
N LEU A 650 40.61 -12.59 -90.75
CA LEU A 650 39.51 -12.52 -91.72
C LEU A 650 38.42 -11.58 -91.20
N GLY A 651 37.97 -10.66 -92.03
CA GLY A 651 36.82 -9.82 -91.74
C GLY A 651 35.51 -10.62 -91.65
N HIS A 652 34.46 -9.97 -91.25
CA HIS A 652 33.14 -10.59 -91.12
C HIS A 652 32.63 -11.14 -92.48
N ASP A 653 33.06 -10.52 -93.57
CA ASP A 653 32.71 -10.86 -94.99
C ASP A 653 33.65 -11.89 -95.60
N GLY A 654 34.66 -12.38 -94.93
CA GLY A 654 35.67 -13.31 -95.40
C GLY A 654 36.71 -12.65 -96.24
#